data_79a9e165938eaf9a97a97589bc3bf6b3
#
_entry.id   79a9e165938eaf9a97a97589bc3bf6b3
#
_cell.length_a   1.000
_cell.length_b   1.000
_cell.length_c   1.000
_cell.angle_alpha   90.00
_cell.angle_beta   90.00
_cell.angle_gamma   90.00
#
_symmetry.space_group_name_H-M   'P 1'
#
loop_
_entity.id
_entity.type
_entity.pdbx_description
1 polymer ?
#
loop_
_entity_poly.entity_id
_entity_poly.type
_entity_poly.pdbx_seq_one_letter_code
_entity_poly.pdbx_strand_id
1 'polypeptide(L)'
;MDEWVMERYELAKERIAQIPQETIVEEPYRDFFVKEAAFLQQIITVMDNGTQGKNFVELKVQNHELYQDILPQNYENSYGNPAYAQKMLGEYGKVFTFLYTELHGGIAYAFEKKAWDLTVILELFLEIYSAFAQEEIPTEKQVKEILVSYVNDYCQDMVEERIREAIDPENNFIVKLIMESDLNDLSYLYQSGEYVSENELKTAEFMNSLSQKEIDDMARTYTEGYRIGFITGRKDITRKKTVNIRYHLGFERMVKAAICQFEEMGLKTVIYRHALHAVNRRNQFRSGFTGGIANPQFDYDHRQDCALFMDSDFVKRKLRAMQTSYDEYAELAAVHGGPAVIETFGEIPFSPVSKPESWTFTEAQQKLQLELDNESSQITNRYIKGDERSFTIIAYPVPEIGENFPEIFREIVKINTLDYKKYQKIQQTIIDTLDTCEWVEIKGKGENETDLLIHLHTLTDPKTQTNFENCVADVNIPLGEVFTSPVLAGTGGMLHVSKVYLNGLQFRDLKLVFDCGQVIDYSCSNFETEEENRKYIEDNILFHHPKIAMGEFAIGTNTTAYVDAHKYDIAGKLPILIAEKMGPHFAVGDTCYSWAEDSAVYNPNGKEIIARDNEISEMRKDDVSLAYYGCHTDITIPYDELGSIRTIDDEGEMTAIIEDGRFVLPGTEALNEPFGDE
;
A
#
# COMPACT_ATOMS: atom_id res chain seq x y z
N MET A 1 22.35 25.40 -1.02
CA MET A 1 23.07 24.17 -0.60
C MET A 1 24.18 24.64 0.35
N ASP A 2 24.24 24.09 1.55
CA ASP A 2 25.21 24.50 2.54
C ASP A 2 26.64 24.16 2.09
N GLU A 3 27.55 25.15 2.14
CA GLU A 3 28.94 25.00 1.71
C GLU A 3 29.64 23.81 2.42
N TRP A 4 29.30 23.60 3.69
CA TRP A 4 29.77 22.46 4.50
C TRP A 4 29.34 21.08 3.99
N VAL A 5 28.10 20.95 3.51
CA VAL A 5 27.62 19.67 2.92
C VAL A 5 28.36 19.36 1.64
N MET A 6 28.60 20.37 0.81
CA MET A 6 29.33 20.20 -0.46
C MET A 6 30.80 19.85 -0.24
N GLU A 7 31.44 20.39 0.80
CA GLU A 7 32.81 19.98 1.14
C GLU A 7 32.90 18.50 1.53
N ARG A 8 32.00 18.03 2.37
CA ARG A 8 31.91 16.59 2.75
C ARG A 8 31.63 15.70 1.56
N TYR A 9 30.70 16.12 0.68
CA TYR A 9 30.36 15.38 -0.55
C TYR A 9 31.58 15.23 -1.46
N GLU A 10 32.32 16.29 -1.73
CA GLU A 10 33.50 16.24 -2.60
C GLU A 10 34.61 15.37 -2.00
N LEU A 11 34.85 15.44 -0.68
CA LEU A 11 35.82 14.58 0.00
C LEU A 11 35.42 13.09 -0.09
N ALA A 12 34.14 12.78 0.14
CA ALA A 12 33.64 11.40 0.02
C ALA A 12 33.78 10.87 -1.41
N LYS A 13 33.41 11.68 -2.40
CA LYS A 13 33.54 11.36 -3.83
C LYS A 13 34.99 11.07 -4.23
N GLU A 14 35.94 11.95 -3.84
CA GLU A 14 37.36 11.75 -4.11
C GLU A 14 37.87 10.44 -3.51
N ARG A 15 37.44 10.13 -2.27
CA ARG A 15 37.86 8.91 -1.56
C ARG A 15 37.28 7.65 -2.21
N ILE A 16 36.02 7.62 -2.59
CA ILE A 16 35.36 6.50 -3.27
C ILE A 16 36.04 6.20 -4.61
N ALA A 17 36.47 7.23 -5.34
CA ALA A 17 37.13 7.06 -6.62
C ALA A 17 38.49 6.28 -6.53
N GLN A 18 39.12 6.25 -5.37
CA GLN A 18 40.39 5.58 -5.14
C GLN A 18 40.22 4.08 -4.83
N ILE A 19 39.12 3.69 -4.19
CA ILE A 19 38.87 2.34 -3.66
C ILE A 19 39.07 1.21 -4.70
N PRO A 20 38.59 1.30 -5.94
CA PRO A 20 38.76 0.20 -6.92
C PRO A 20 40.23 -0.12 -7.24
N GLN A 21 41.14 0.82 -7.00
CA GLN A 21 42.57 0.66 -7.27
C GLN A 21 43.38 0.18 -6.06
N GLU A 22 42.76 0.17 -4.87
CA GLU A 22 43.40 -0.21 -3.63
C GLU A 22 43.37 -1.74 -3.42
N THR A 23 44.37 -2.25 -2.73
CA THR A 23 44.50 -3.67 -2.37
C THR A 23 44.64 -3.86 -0.87
N ILE A 24 44.25 -2.86 -0.08
CA ILE A 24 44.39 -2.86 1.38
C ILE A 24 43.41 -3.86 2.02
N VAL A 25 42.18 -3.89 1.49
CA VAL A 25 41.18 -4.85 1.94
C VAL A 25 41.39 -6.20 1.23
N GLU A 26 41.40 -7.28 1.98
CA GLU A 26 41.57 -8.62 1.44
C GLU A 26 40.26 -9.22 0.89
N GLU A 27 40.39 -10.23 0.01
CA GLU A 27 39.24 -11.05 -0.40
C GLU A 27 38.71 -11.87 0.78
N PRO A 28 37.40 -12.15 0.88
CA PRO A 28 36.39 -11.84 -0.16
C PRO A 28 35.77 -10.44 -0.05
N TYR A 29 36.08 -9.65 0.95
CA TYR A 29 35.47 -8.35 1.24
C TYR A 29 35.80 -7.31 0.18
N ARG A 30 37.00 -7.39 -0.40
CA ARG A 30 37.46 -6.46 -1.44
C ARG A 30 36.53 -6.45 -2.64
N ASP A 31 36.04 -7.62 -3.09
CA ASP A 31 35.11 -7.70 -4.24
C ASP A 31 33.83 -6.89 -3.97
N PHE A 32 33.25 -6.99 -2.78
CA PHE A 32 32.10 -6.17 -2.39
C PHE A 32 32.41 -4.66 -2.47
N PHE A 33 33.45 -4.21 -1.81
CA PHE A 33 33.78 -2.78 -1.76
C PHE A 33 34.11 -2.20 -3.13
N VAL A 34 34.76 -2.95 -4.01
CA VAL A 34 35.06 -2.51 -5.36
C VAL A 34 33.80 -2.39 -6.20
N LYS A 35 32.88 -3.34 -6.09
CA LYS A 35 31.59 -3.29 -6.81
C LYS A 35 30.72 -2.12 -6.34
N GLU A 36 30.58 -1.97 -5.02
CA GLU A 36 29.78 -0.88 -4.46
C GLU A 36 30.42 0.49 -4.73
N ALA A 37 31.76 0.62 -4.67
CA ALA A 37 32.42 1.87 -5.06
C ALA A 37 32.18 2.22 -6.52
N ALA A 38 32.18 1.25 -7.44
CA ALA A 38 31.88 1.45 -8.85
C ALA A 38 30.42 1.88 -9.04
N PHE A 39 29.49 1.27 -8.32
CA PHE A 39 28.07 1.64 -8.33
C PHE A 39 27.86 3.08 -7.78
N LEU A 40 28.48 3.42 -6.66
CA LEU A 40 28.40 4.77 -6.09
C LEU A 40 29.01 5.85 -7.03
N GLN A 41 30.03 5.51 -7.81
CA GLN A 41 30.56 6.42 -8.84
C GLN A 41 29.56 6.71 -9.97
N GLN A 42 28.71 5.72 -10.33
CA GLN A 42 27.62 5.98 -11.28
C GLN A 42 26.59 6.93 -10.68
N ILE A 43 26.19 6.73 -9.42
CA ILE A 43 25.28 7.62 -8.69
C ILE A 43 25.85 9.04 -8.59
N ILE A 44 27.12 9.19 -8.20
CA ILE A 44 27.83 10.46 -8.13
C ILE A 44 27.82 11.16 -9.52
N THR A 45 28.01 10.38 -10.58
CA THR A 45 27.95 10.93 -11.96
C THR A 45 26.56 11.49 -12.28
N VAL A 46 25.48 10.85 -11.83
CA VAL A 46 24.12 11.37 -11.97
C VAL A 46 23.93 12.63 -11.10
N MET A 47 24.44 12.61 -9.87
CA MET A 47 24.36 13.76 -8.98
C MET A 47 25.06 15.00 -9.59
N ASP A 48 26.26 14.84 -10.13
CA ASP A 48 27.07 15.94 -10.67
C ASP A 48 26.52 16.47 -12.00
N ASN A 49 26.25 15.59 -12.95
CA ASN A 49 25.92 15.93 -14.33
C ASN A 49 24.42 16.00 -14.63
N GLY A 50 23.57 15.38 -13.78
CA GLY A 50 22.14 15.25 -14.07
C GLY A 50 21.84 14.39 -15.29
N THR A 51 20.66 14.61 -15.83
CA THR A 51 20.15 13.92 -17.03
C THR A 51 20.13 14.82 -18.28
N GLN A 52 20.52 16.09 -18.13
CA GLN A 52 20.44 17.09 -19.22
C GLN A 52 21.29 16.69 -20.43
N GLY A 53 20.70 16.82 -21.61
CA GLY A 53 21.36 16.54 -22.89
C GLY A 53 21.40 15.07 -23.29
N LYS A 54 20.92 14.14 -22.46
CA LYS A 54 20.78 12.73 -22.80
C LYS A 54 19.47 12.49 -23.56
N ASN A 55 19.55 11.66 -24.61
CA ASN A 55 18.37 11.23 -25.34
C ASN A 55 17.69 10.02 -24.66
N PHE A 56 16.52 9.64 -25.15
CA PHE A 56 15.74 8.51 -24.62
C PHE A 56 16.56 7.22 -24.47
N VAL A 57 17.36 6.86 -25.49
CA VAL A 57 18.13 5.61 -25.48
C VAL A 57 19.22 5.66 -24.40
N GLU A 58 19.91 6.77 -24.26
CA GLU A 58 20.96 6.96 -23.25
C GLU A 58 20.39 6.91 -21.84
N LEU A 59 19.20 7.49 -21.61
CA LEU A 59 18.51 7.44 -20.34
C LEU A 59 18.01 6.03 -19.99
N LYS A 60 17.46 5.31 -20.98
CA LYS A 60 17.03 3.91 -20.82
C LYS A 60 18.22 3.01 -20.44
N VAL A 61 19.35 3.17 -21.11
CA VAL A 61 20.59 2.42 -20.80
C VAL A 61 21.06 2.75 -19.38
N GLN A 62 21.14 4.02 -19.02
CA GLN A 62 21.54 4.44 -17.67
C GLN A 62 20.62 3.86 -16.59
N ASN A 63 19.30 3.90 -16.79
CA ASN A 63 18.34 3.31 -15.86
C ASN A 63 18.58 1.81 -15.71
N HIS A 64 18.75 1.08 -16.80
CA HIS A 64 19.06 -0.34 -16.77
C HIS A 64 20.37 -0.63 -16.02
N GLU A 65 21.44 0.13 -16.26
CA GLU A 65 22.73 -0.03 -15.59
C GLU A 65 22.66 0.18 -14.09
N LEU A 66 21.85 1.17 -13.62
CA LEU A 66 21.68 1.47 -12.19
C LEU A 66 20.95 0.34 -11.44
N TYR A 67 20.06 -0.39 -12.10
CA TYR A 67 19.26 -1.45 -11.48
C TYR A 67 19.70 -2.87 -11.89
N GLN A 68 20.66 -3.02 -12.80
CA GLN A 68 21.00 -4.31 -13.42
C GLN A 68 21.36 -5.41 -12.41
N ASP A 69 22.00 -5.07 -11.29
CA ASP A 69 22.50 -6.04 -10.33
C ASP A 69 21.38 -6.78 -9.60
N ILE A 70 20.25 -6.09 -9.36
CA ILE A 70 19.08 -6.68 -8.71
C ILE A 70 18.09 -7.33 -9.67
N LEU A 71 18.24 -7.16 -11.00
CA LEU A 71 17.33 -7.78 -11.98
C LEU A 71 17.34 -9.31 -11.84
N PRO A 72 16.22 -10.01 -12.08
CA PRO A 72 16.09 -11.46 -11.81
C PRO A 72 17.21 -12.31 -12.41
N GLN A 73 17.68 -11.97 -13.63
CA GLN A 73 18.74 -12.71 -14.30
C GLN A 73 20.13 -12.57 -13.65
N ASN A 74 20.36 -11.54 -12.86
CA ASN A 74 21.63 -11.24 -12.20
C ASN A 74 21.62 -11.49 -10.69
N TYR A 75 20.43 -11.48 -10.11
CA TYR A 75 20.21 -11.46 -8.66
C TYR A 75 20.84 -12.63 -7.92
N GLU A 76 20.98 -13.80 -8.53
CA GLU A 76 21.64 -14.96 -7.92
C GLU A 76 23.11 -14.70 -7.57
N ASN A 77 23.74 -13.70 -8.19
CA ASN A 77 25.14 -13.33 -7.97
C ASN A 77 25.32 -11.91 -7.44
N SER A 78 24.24 -11.29 -6.99
CA SER A 78 24.22 -9.95 -6.38
C SER A 78 24.49 -10.01 -4.89
N TYR A 79 25.22 -9.05 -4.35
CA TYR A 79 25.36 -8.86 -2.90
C TYR A 79 24.05 -8.36 -2.24
N GLY A 80 23.08 -7.88 -3.02
CA GLY A 80 21.72 -7.68 -2.55
C GLY A 80 20.94 -8.96 -2.31
N ASN A 81 21.43 -10.14 -2.76
CA ASN A 81 20.81 -11.42 -2.46
C ASN A 81 21.39 -11.98 -1.15
N PRO A 82 20.58 -12.13 -0.08
CA PRO A 82 21.06 -12.60 1.21
C PRO A 82 21.82 -13.93 1.17
N ALA A 83 21.34 -14.89 0.38
CA ALA A 83 22.00 -16.19 0.24
C ALA A 83 23.37 -16.08 -0.46
N TYR A 84 23.50 -15.22 -1.47
CA TYR A 84 24.79 -14.96 -2.12
C TYR A 84 25.75 -14.21 -1.19
N ALA A 85 25.28 -13.17 -0.53
CA ALA A 85 26.09 -12.41 0.42
C ALA A 85 26.59 -13.29 1.55
N GLN A 86 25.75 -14.17 2.13
CA GLN A 86 26.15 -15.12 3.14
C GLN A 86 27.20 -16.12 2.62
N LYS A 87 27.02 -16.60 1.40
CA LYS A 87 27.98 -17.53 0.75
C LYS A 87 29.35 -16.88 0.55
N MET A 88 29.39 -15.61 0.15
CA MET A 88 30.64 -14.91 -0.19
C MET A 88 31.32 -14.30 1.03
N LEU A 89 30.55 -13.73 1.95
CA LEU A 89 31.04 -12.91 3.07
C LEU A 89 30.93 -13.63 4.45
N GLY A 90 30.42 -14.86 4.48
CA GLY A 90 30.26 -15.60 5.72
C GLY A 90 29.35 -14.89 6.72
N GLU A 91 29.78 -14.74 7.95
CA GLU A 91 29.01 -14.12 9.04
C GLU A 91 28.60 -12.67 8.77
N TYR A 92 29.30 -11.96 7.89
CA TYR A 92 28.98 -10.58 7.53
C TYR A 92 27.84 -10.48 6.49
N GLY A 93 27.38 -11.58 5.90
CA GLY A 93 26.39 -11.54 4.81
C GLY A 93 25.20 -10.67 5.14
N LYS A 94 24.55 -10.86 6.29
CA LYS A 94 23.35 -10.09 6.68
C LYS A 94 23.61 -8.59 6.85
N VAL A 95 24.70 -8.19 7.48
CA VAL A 95 24.99 -6.76 7.69
C VAL A 95 25.36 -6.06 6.40
N PHE A 96 26.01 -6.78 5.47
CA PHE A 96 26.37 -6.23 4.17
C PHE A 96 25.16 -6.15 3.21
N THR A 97 24.16 -7.03 3.31
CA THR A 97 22.91 -6.86 2.54
C THR A 97 22.13 -5.63 3.02
N PHE A 98 22.12 -5.32 4.31
CA PHE A 98 21.56 -4.07 4.81
C PHE A 98 22.30 -2.86 4.25
N LEU A 99 23.63 -2.84 4.32
CA LEU A 99 24.43 -1.77 3.73
C LEU A 99 24.12 -1.61 2.24
N TYR A 100 24.06 -2.71 1.49
CA TYR A 100 23.73 -2.72 0.08
C TYR A 100 22.40 -2.00 -0.21
N THR A 101 21.34 -2.31 0.53
CA THR A 101 20.01 -1.68 0.31
C THR A 101 20.02 -0.19 0.63
N GLU A 102 20.72 0.23 1.69
CA GLU A 102 20.86 1.66 2.02
C GLU A 102 21.64 2.43 0.92
N LEU A 103 22.72 1.84 0.39
CA LEU A 103 23.49 2.45 -0.72
C LEU A 103 22.65 2.60 -2.00
N HIS A 104 21.79 1.64 -2.31
CA HIS A 104 20.90 1.68 -3.47
C HIS A 104 19.87 2.81 -3.39
N GLY A 105 19.49 3.28 -2.20
CA GLY A 105 18.68 4.47 -1.99
C GLY A 105 19.30 5.74 -2.59
N GLY A 106 20.62 5.78 -2.74
CA GLY A 106 21.38 6.87 -3.35
C GLY A 106 20.99 7.17 -4.80
N ILE A 107 20.41 6.23 -5.54
CA ILE A 107 19.90 6.49 -6.91
C ILE A 107 18.93 7.66 -6.85
N ALA A 108 17.90 7.58 -6.03
CA ALA A 108 16.88 8.61 -5.93
C ALA A 108 17.44 9.95 -5.44
N TYR A 109 18.32 9.93 -4.45
CA TYR A 109 18.95 11.14 -3.93
C TYR A 109 19.74 11.89 -5.01
N ALA A 110 20.41 11.16 -5.89
CA ALA A 110 21.14 11.77 -7.00
C ALA A 110 20.22 12.45 -8.03
N PHE A 111 19.09 11.82 -8.38
CA PHE A 111 18.11 12.41 -9.30
C PHE A 111 17.40 13.63 -8.69
N GLU A 112 17.05 13.56 -7.41
CA GLU A 112 16.39 14.65 -6.67
C GLU A 112 17.36 15.76 -6.22
N LYS A 113 18.67 15.58 -6.46
CA LYS A 113 19.72 16.52 -6.03
C LYS A 113 19.78 16.70 -4.50
N LYS A 114 19.47 15.66 -3.74
CA LYS A 114 19.54 15.61 -2.27
C LYS A 114 20.98 15.34 -1.84
N ALA A 115 21.80 16.38 -1.84
CA ALA A 115 23.24 16.27 -1.58
C ALA A 115 23.53 15.80 -0.16
N TRP A 116 22.74 16.22 0.84
CA TRP A 116 22.95 15.82 2.23
C TRP A 116 22.70 14.31 2.39
N ASP A 117 21.55 13.81 1.92
CA ASP A 117 21.18 12.40 2.02
C ASP A 117 22.21 11.51 1.32
N LEU A 118 22.64 11.92 0.12
CA LEU A 118 23.66 11.18 -0.63
C LEU A 118 24.98 11.19 0.13
N THR A 119 25.43 12.33 0.68
CA THR A 119 26.69 12.43 1.44
C THR A 119 26.70 11.48 2.63
N VAL A 120 25.60 11.42 3.38
CA VAL A 120 25.47 10.55 4.56
C VAL A 120 25.67 9.07 4.22
N ILE A 121 25.10 8.58 3.12
CA ILE A 121 25.30 7.19 2.72
C ILE A 121 26.70 6.93 2.14
N LEU A 122 27.30 7.92 1.45
CA LEU A 122 28.70 7.79 0.99
C LEU A 122 29.66 7.70 2.19
N GLU A 123 29.43 8.49 3.23
CA GLU A 123 30.22 8.43 4.45
C GLU A 123 30.04 7.14 5.21
N LEU A 124 28.81 6.60 5.30
CA LEU A 124 28.54 5.28 5.87
C LEU A 124 29.37 4.19 5.15
N PHE A 125 29.35 4.20 3.82
CA PHE A 125 30.17 3.27 3.04
C PHE A 125 31.66 3.41 3.33
N LEU A 126 32.17 4.65 3.40
CA LEU A 126 33.59 4.92 3.69
C LEU A 126 33.98 4.55 5.11
N GLU A 127 33.09 4.73 6.09
CA GLU A 127 33.35 4.33 7.48
C GLU A 127 33.57 2.82 7.58
N ILE A 128 32.66 2.03 6.98
CA ILE A 128 32.77 0.56 6.99
C ILE A 128 34.00 0.12 6.18
N TYR A 129 34.23 0.72 4.99
CA TYR A 129 35.45 0.43 4.22
C TYR A 129 36.73 0.70 5.02
N SER A 130 36.78 1.83 5.72
CA SER A 130 37.93 2.23 6.50
C SER A 130 38.20 1.29 7.68
N ALA A 131 37.13 0.72 8.26
CA ALA A 131 37.26 -0.30 9.31
C ALA A 131 37.88 -1.58 8.76
N PHE A 132 37.50 -2.03 7.55
CA PHE A 132 38.08 -3.20 6.89
C PHE A 132 39.51 -2.96 6.34
N ALA A 133 39.94 -1.72 6.20
CA ALA A 133 41.25 -1.35 5.74
C ALA A 133 42.30 -1.29 6.88
N GLN A 134 41.93 -1.68 8.12
CA GLN A 134 42.86 -1.78 9.25
C GLN A 134 43.59 -3.12 9.24
N GLU A 135 44.66 -3.23 10.06
CA GLU A 135 45.41 -4.51 10.24
C GLU A 135 44.52 -5.64 10.78
N GLU A 136 43.59 -5.30 11.67
CA GLU A 136 42.57 -6.22 12.18
C GLU A 136 41.21 -5.80 11.63
N ILE A 137 40.54 -6.66 10.87
CA ILE A 137 39.21 -6.41 10.36
C ILE A 137 38.20 -6.38 11.52
N PRO A 138 37.15 -5.54 11.43
CA PRO A 138 36.11 -5.48 12.46
C PRO A 138 35.36 -6.81 12.55
N THR A 139 34.90 -7.18 13.72
CA THR A 139 33.93 -8.28 13.87
C THR A 139 32.60 -7.93 13.29
N GLU A 140 31.76 -8.93 12.93
CA GLU A 140 30.38 -8.71 12.45
C GLU A 140 29.60 -7.79 13.41
N LYS A 141 29.77 -8.00 14.71
CA LYS A 141 29.12 -7.16 15.74
C LYS A 141 29.56 -5.69 15.66
N GLN A 142 30.83 -5.40 15.41
CA GLN A 142 31.31 -4.03 15.25
C GLN A 142 30.74 -3.37 13.97
N VAL A 143 30.63 -4.11 12.87
CA VAL A 143 29.97 -3.62 11.65
C VAL A 143 28.50 -3.32 11.93
N LYS A 144 27.81 -4.21 12.64
CA LYS A 144 26.44 -3.98 13.08
C LYS A 144 26.31 -2.73 13.96
N GLU A 145 27.25 -2.51 14.87
CA GLU A 145 27.28 -1.33 15.74
C GLU A 145 27.42 -0.04 14.91
N ILE A 146 28.22 -0.02 13.84
CA ILE A 146 28.34 1.11 12.91
C ILE A 146 26.98 1.39 12.24
N LEU A 147 26.34 0.35 11.69
CA LEU A 147 25.02 0.47 11.03
C LEU A 147 23.93 0.96 11.99
N VAL A 148 23.93 0.45 13.23
CA VAL A 148 22.98 0.90 14.27
C VAL A 148 23.26 2.35 14.68
N SER A 149 24.54 2.76 14.78
CA SER A 149 24.92 4.15 15.05
C SER A 149 24.41 5.08 13.94
N TYR A 150 24.67 4.72 12.68
CA TYR A 150 24.13 5.44 11.52
C TYR A 150 22.61 5.64 11.62
N VAL A 151 21.84 4.59 11.84
CA VAL A 151 20.39 4.67 12.00
C VAL A 151 20.02 5.61 13.17
N ASN A 152 20.72 5.49 14.29
CA ASN A 152 20.43 6.28 15.48
C ASN A 152 20.77 7.76 15.33
N ASP A 153 21.90 8.06 14.70
CA ASP A 153 22.41 9.42 14.54
C ASP A 153 21.58 10.22 13.54
N TYR A 154 21.09 9.58 12.49
CA TYR A 154 20.31 10.23 11.43
C TYR A 154 18.78 9.98 11.51
N CYS A 155 18.29 9.28 12.54
CA CYS A 155 16.87 8.97 12.70
C CYS A 155 16.00 10.24 12.71
N GLN A 156 16.42 11.29 13.42
CA GLN A 156 15.66 12.55 13.50
C GLN A 156 15.52 13.17 12.12
N ASP A 157 16.62 13.32 11.40
CA ASP A 157 16.66 13.98 10.09
C ASP A 157 15.85 13.20 9.05
N MET A 158 15.99 11.85 9.04
CA MET A 158 15.23 10.98 8.13
C MET A 158 13.72 11.02 8.39
N VAL A 159 13.31 11.08 9.65
CA VAL A 159 11.88 11.17 10.02
C VAL A 159 11.32 12.55 9.71
N GLU A 160 12.06 13.59 10.01
CA GLU A 160 11.67 14.98 9.74
C GLU A 160 11.47 15.20 8.23
N GLU A 161 12.48 14.83 7.41
CA GLU A 161 12.37 14.94 5.96
C GLU A 161 11.17 14.16 5.43
N ARG A 162 10.92 12.95 5.92
CA ARG A 162 9.78 12.14 5.51
C ARG A 162 8.44 12.80 5.81
N ILE A 163 8.29 13.42 6.97
CA ILE A 163 7.07 14.15 7.34
C ILE A 163 6.92 15.39 6.45
N ARG A 164 8.00 16.15 6.28
CA ARG A 164 8.02 17.34 5.45
C ARG A 164 7.68 17.04 3.98
N GLU A 165 8.29 16.00 3.40
CA GLU A 165 7.96 15.52 2.05
C GLU A 165 6.46 15.27 1.84
N ALA A 166 5.77 14.77 2.88
CA ALA A 166 4.37 14.38 2.79
C ALA A 166 3.40 15.57 2.86
N ILE A 167 3.79 16.72 3.41
CA ILE A 167 2.88 17.84 3.70
C ILE A 167 3.34 19.19 3.13
N ASP A 168 4.62 19.34 2.77
CA ASP A 168 5.20 20.60 2.27
C ASP A 168 5.14 20.66 0.73
N PRO A 169 4.32 21.55 0.14
CA PRO A 169 4.23 21.69 -1.32
C PRO A 169 5.46 22.32 -1.96
N GLU A 170 6.41 22.83 -1.18
CA GLU A 170 7.69 23.33 -1.72
C GLU A 170 8.63 22.17 -2.08
N ASN A 171 8.43 20.97 -1.51
CA ASN A 171 9.06 19.75 -1.97
C ASN A 171 8.33 19.22 -3.21
N ASN A 172 8.77 19.66 -4.39
CA ASN A 172 7.99 19.55 -5.62
C ASN A 172 8.77 19.00 -6.82
N PHE A 173 9.80 18.17 -6.57
CA PHE A 173 10.63 17.58 -7.64
C PHE A 173 9.78 16.93 -8.74
N ILE A 174 8.91 15.98 -8.38
CA ILE A 174 8.05 15.28 -9.34
C ILE A 174 6.96 16.18 -9.92
N VAL A 175 6.40 17.09 -9.14
CA VAL A 175 5.42 18.07 -9.65
C VAL A 175 6.06 18.91 -10.78
N LYS A 176 7.29 19.41 -10.58
CA LYS A 176 8.03 20.14 -11.62
C LYS A 176 8.30 19.26 -12.83
N LEU A 177 8.79 18.05 -12.62
CA LEU A 177 9.06 17.11 -13.72
C LEU A 177 7.81 16.90 -14.59
N ILE A 178 6.65 16.66 -13.99
CA ILE A 178 5.38 16.46 -14.71
C ILE A 178 4.92 17.73 -15.43
N MET A 179 4.97 18.88 -14.76
CA MET A 179 4.44 20.13 -15.29
C MET A 179 5.30 20.73 -16.40
N GLU A 180 6.63 20.58 -16.31
CA GLU A 180 7.60 21.19 -17.21
C GLU A 180 8.00 20.29 -18.39
N SER A 181 7.82 18.96 -18.28
CA SER A 181 8.17 18.03 -19.35
C SER A 181 7.13 17.99 -20.47
N ASP A 182 7.62 17.71 -21.69
CA ASP A 182 6.79 17.21 -22.79
C ASP A 182 6.50 15.71 -22.53
N LEU A 183 5.29 15.41 -22.06
CA LEU A 183 4.89 14.03 -21.70
C LEU A 183 4.69 13.12 -22.93
N ASN A 184 4.79 13.65 -24.17
CA ASN A 184 4.85 12.83 -25.37
C ASN A 184 6.25 12.26 -25.62
N ASP A 185 7.30 12.88 -25.09
CA ASP A 185 8.64 12.35 -25.06
C ASP A 185 8.86 11.54 -23.78
N LEU A 186 8.78 10.23 -23.85
CA LEU A 186 8.86 9.32 -22.70
C LEU A 186 10.20 9.36 -21.94
N SER A 187 11.15 10.19 -22.37
CA SER A 187 12.42 10.41 -21.66
C SER A 187 12.23 10.88 -20.23
N TYR A 188 11.12 11.58 -19.92
CA TYR A 188 10.81 12.06 -18.58
C TYR A 188 10.68 10.93 -17.55
N LEU A 189 10.20 9.74 -17.94
CA LEU A 189 10.07 8.59 -17.05
C LEU A 189 11.40 8.25 -16.37
N TYR A 190 12.49 8.22 -17.17
CA TYR A 190 13.83 7.92 -16.68
C TYR A 190 14.46 9.04 -15.85
N GLN A 191 13.89 10.25 -15.87
CA GLN A 191 14.35 11.39 -15.07
C GLN A 191 13.80 11.35 -13.64
N SER A 192 12.84 10.47 -13.36
CA SER A 192 12.29 10.27 -12.04
C SER A 192 13.27 9.63 -11.04
N GLY A 193 14.25 8.87 -11.55
CA GLY A 193 15.15 8.05 -10.71
C GLY A 193 14.54 6.75 -10.22
N GLU A 194 13.35 6.36 -10.71
CA GLU A 194 12.75 5.05 -10.49
C GLU A 194 13.17 4.06 -11.58
N TYR A 195 13.05 2.76 -11.29
CA TYR A 195 13.16 1.75 -12.32
C TYR A 195 11.97 1.86 -13.27
N VAL A 196 12.22 1.81 -14.57
CA VAL A 196 11.20 1.89 -15.62
C VAL A 196 11.21 0.60 -16.41
N SER A 197 10.13 -0.16 -16.28
CA SER A 197 9.91 -1.40 -17.03
C SER A 197 9.09 -1.15 -18.30
N GLU A 198 8.77 -2.23 -19.01
CA GLU A 198 7.84 -2.16 -20.15
C GLU A 198 6.41 -1.78 -19.73
N ASN A 199 6.00 -2.02 -18.46
CA ASN A 199 4.69 -1.61 -17.97
C ASN A 199 4.55 -0.09 -17.97
N GLU A 200 5.49 0.65 -17.38
CA GLU A 200 5.46 2.11 -17.30
C GLU A 200 5.52 2.75 -18.70
N LEU A 201 6.42 2.22 -19.56
CA LEU A 201 6.53 2.69 -20.94
C LEU A 201 5.23 2.54 -21.73
N LYS A 202 4.67 1.32 -21.75
CA LYS A 202 3.43 1.03 -22.49
C LYS A 202 2.20 1.71 -21.87
N THR A 203 2.18 1.91 -20.56
CA THR A 203 1.13 2.71 -19.89
C THR A 203 1.19 4.16 -20.38
N ALA A 204 2.37 4.78 -20.36
CA ALA A 204 2.55 6.15 -20.85
C ALA A 204 2.24 6.28 -22.36
N GLU A 205 2.67 5.31 -23.19
CA GLU A 205 2.30 5.25 -24.60
C GLU A 205 0.78 5.16 -24.82
N PHE A 206 0.11 4.31 -24.05
CA PHE A 206 -1.35 4.19 -24.07
C PHE A 206 -2.02 5.49 -23.65
N MET A 207 -1.60 6.09 -22.54
CA MET A 207 -2.10 7.39 -22.07
C MET A 207 -1.89 8.48 -23.14
N ASN A 208 -0.80 8.44 -23.89
CA ASN A 208 -0.54 9.36 -25.00
C ASN A 208 -1.43 9.11 -26.23
N SER A 209 -2.04 7.92 -26.35
CA SER A 209 -3.02 7.62 -27.40
C SER A 209 -4.43 8.18 -27.11
N LEU A 210 -4.71 8.51 -25.84
CA LEU A 210 -6.00 9.05 -25.42
C LEU A 210 -6.10 10.55 -25.74
N SER A 211 -7.31 11.01 -26.05
CA SER A 211 -7.58 12.44 -26.23
C SER A 211 -7.43 13.19 -24.89
N GLN A 212 -7.16 14.50 -24.96
CA GLN A 212 -7.07 15.31 -23.76
C GLN A 212 -8.38 15.28 -22.95
N LYS A 213 -9.53 15.21 -23.63
CA LYS A 213 -10.83 15.10 -22.98
C LYS A 213 -10.95 13.81 -22.15
N GLU A 214 -10.52 12.66 -22.69
CA GLU A 214 -10.54 11.39 -21.96
C GLU A 214 -9.64 11.46 -20.71
N ILE A 215 -8.45 12.04 -20.85
CA ILE A 215 -7.53 12.28 -19.73
C ILE A 215 -8.15 13.18 -18.67
N ASP A 216 -8.75 14.29 -19.07
CA ASP A 216 -9.40 15.25 -18.16
C ASP A 216 -10.60 14.61 -17.43
N ASP A 217 -11.39 13.79 -18.13
CA ASP A 217 -12.53 13.09 -17.57
C ASP A 217 -12.08 12.01 -16.56
N MET A 218 -11.02 11.25 -16.85
CA MET A 218 -10.42 10.30 -15.93
C MET A 218 -9.89 10.99 -14.66
N ALA A 219 -9.15 12.09 -14.83
CA ALA A 219 -8.67 12.88 -13.70
C ALA A 219 -9.82 13.44 -12.87
N ARG A 220 -10.87 13.94 -13.53
CA ARG A 220 -12.06 14.51 -12.86
C ARG A 220 -12.83 13.47 -12.05
N THR A 221 -12.85 12.23 -12.49
CA THR A 221 -13.53 11.15 -11.76
C THR A 221 -13.04 11.08 -10.33
N TYR A 222 -11.71 11.09 -10.11
CA TYR A 222 -11.19 10.95 -8.77
C TYR A 222 -10.96 12.28 -8.02
N THR A 223 -10.68 13.38 -8.73
CA THR A 223 -10.60 14.70 -8.07
C THR A 223 -11.96 15.17 -7.58
N GLU A 224 -13.03 14.89 -8.33
CA GLU A 224 -14.40 15.14 -7.89
C GLU A 224 -14.81 14.18 -6.77
N GLY A 225 -14.40 12.89 -6.83
CA GLY A 225 -14.59 11.94 -5.74
C GLY A 225 -13.97 12.45 -4.44
N TYR A 226 -12.75 12.98 -4.49
CA TYR A 226 -12.10 13.63 -3.35
C TYR A 226 -12.91 14.77 -2.76
N ARG A 227 -13.45 15.65 -3.61
CA ARG A 227 -14.30 16.77 -3.20
C ARG A 227 -15.64 16.29 -2.61
N ILE A 228 -16.24 15.26 -3.18
CA ILE A 228 -17.47 14.65 -2.68
C ILE A 228 -17.26 14.04 -1.32
N GLY A 229 -16.12 13.37 -1.06
CA GLY A 229 -15.76 12.81 0.24
C GLY A 229 -15.75 13.87 1.36
N PHE A 230 -15.33 15.11 1.07
CA PHE A 230 -15.47 16.22 2.03
C PHE A 230 -16.94 16.57 2.29
N ILE A 231 -17.77 16.60 1.25
CA ILE A 231 -19.20 16.94 1.37
C ILE A 231 -19.94 15.86 2.16
N THR A 232 -19.77 14.60 1.79
CA THR A 232 -20.42 13.44 2.43
C THR A 232 -20.00 13.34 3.89
N GLY A 233 -18.69 13.50 4.17
CA GLY A 233 -18.14 13.54 5.52
C GLY A 233 -18.45 14.83 6.30
N ARG A 234 -19.22 15.77 5.74
CA ARG A 234 -19.54 17.09 6.35
C ARG A 234 -18.31 17.88 6.78
N LYS A 235 -17.23 17.78 6.01
CA LYS A 235 -15.93 18.41 6.24
C LYS A 235 -15.76 19.64 5.36
N ASP A 236 -15.04 20.64 5.83
CA ASP A 236 -14.81 21.88 5.10
C ASP A 236 -13.48 21.86 4.33
N ILE A 237 -13.55 21.57 3.03
CA ILE A 237 -12.37 21.53 2.14
C ILE A 237 -11.65 22.89 2.07
N THR A 238 -12.35 24.03 2.28
CA THR A 238 -11.73 25.36 2.21
C THR A 238 -10.69 25.63 3.30
N ARG A 239 -10.70 24.85 4.37
CA ARG A 239 -9.69 24.86 5.44
C ARG A 239 -8.40 24.17 5.04
N LYS A 240 -8.41 23.41 3.96
CA LYS A 240 -7.26 22.67 3.46
C LYS A 240 -6.54 23.43 2.36
N LYS A 241 -5.24 23.23 2.25
CA LYS A 241 -4.36 23.94 1.29
C LYS A 241 -3.55 22.98 0.45
N THR A 242 -3.38 21.73 0.90
CA THR A 242 -2.59 20.74 0.19
C THR A 242 -3.35 19.42 0.04
N VAL A 243 -3.08 18.71 -1.05
CA VAL A 243 -3.50 17.34 -1.33
C VAL A 243 -2.28 16.51 -1.70
N ASN A 244 -2.21 15.27 -1.22
CA ASN A 244 -1.11 14.37 -1.58
C ASN A 244 -1.55 13.43 -2.71
N ILE A 245 -0.97 13.57 -3.91
CA ILE A 245 -1.16 12.61 -5.00
C ILE A 245 -0.15 11.47 -4.84
N ARG A 246 -0.64 10.25 -4.91
CA ARG A 246 0.14 9.01 -4.96
C ARG A 246 -0.19 8.29 -6.24
N TYR A 247 0.82 7.85 -6.98
CA TYR A 247 0.60 7.24 -8.29
C TYR A 247 1.78 6.36 -8.72
N HIS A 248 1.56 5.54 -9.74
CA HIS A 248 2.58 4.74 -10.40
C HIS A 248 2.98 5.38 -11.73
N LEU A 249 4.27 5.35 -12.08
CA LEU A 249 4.78 5.94 -13.33
C LEU A 249 4.01 5.44 -14.55
N GLY A 250 3.86 6.30 -15.54
CA GLY A 250 3.06 6.07 -16.75
C GLY A 250 1.72 6.81 -16.75
N PHE A 251 1.25 7.30 -15.59
CA PHE A 251 0.00 8.04 -15.46
C PHE A 251 0.17 9.57 -15.43
N GLU A 252 1.36 10.10 -15.74
CA GLU A 252 1.71 11.52 -15.60
C GLU A 252 0.78 12.46 -16.34
N ARG A 253 0.21 12.06 -17.50
CA ARG A 253 -0.80 12.87 -18.20
C ARG A 253 -2.06 13.08 -17.38
N MET A 254 -2.54 12.01 -16.72
CA MET A 254 -3.69 12.08 -15.82
C MET A 254 -3.34 12.88 -14.56
N VAL A 255 -2.16 12.66 -13.98
CA VAL A 255 -1.66 13.39 -12.81
C VAL A 255 -1.53 14.88 -13.12
N LYS A 256 -1.02 15.26 -14.30
CA LYS A 256 -0.95 16.66 -14.75
C LYS A 256 -2.32 17.33 -14.79
N ALA A 257 -3.32 16.64 -15.33
CA ALA A 257 -4.70 17.12 -15.34
C ALA A 257 -5.26 17.25 -13.91
N ALA A 258 -4.98 16.28 -13.05
CA ALA A 258 -5.40 16.28 -11.64
C ALA A 258 -4.78 17.43 -10.85
N ILE A 259 -3.48 17.71 -11.04
CA ILE A 259 -2.80 18.87 -10.42
C ILE A 259 -3.56 20.15 -10.74
N CYS A 260 -3.89 20.39 -12.03
CA CYS A 260 -4.66 21.57 -12.43
C CYS A 260 -6.05 21.61 -11.78
N GLN A 261 -6.75 20.47 -11.74
CA GLN A 261 -8.08 20.39 -11.14
C GLN A 261 -8.08 20.60 -9.62
N PHE A 262 -7.06 20.13 -8.90
CA PHE A 262 -6.88 20.42 -7.46
C PHE A 262 -6.52 21.88 -7.22
N GLU A 263 -5.71 22.49 -8.09
CA GLU A 263 -5.43 23.93 -8.02
C GLU A 263 -6.70 24.78 -8.20
N GLU A 264 -7.62 24.37 -9.09
CA GLU A 264 -8.95 25.00 -9.23
C GLU A 264 -9.79 24.91 -7.93
N MET A 265 -9.58 23.86 -7.12
CA MET A 265 -10.19 23.70 -5.79
C MET A 265 -9.46 24.47 -4.69
N GLY A 266 -8.34 25.14 -5.01
CA GLY A 266 -7.49 25.86 -4.04
C GLY A 266 -6.52 24.99 -3.27
N LEU A 267 -6.22 23.78 -3.78
CA LEU A 267 -5.30 22.81 -3.16
C LEU A 267 -4.00 22.73 -3.97
N LYS A 268 -2.86 23.00 -3.35
CA LYS A 268 -1.55 22.71 -3.90
C LYS A 268 -1.25 21.21 -3.80
N THR A 269 -0.69 20.65 -4.84
CA THR A 269 -0.36 19.23 -4.86
C THR A 269 1.00 18.96 -4.24
N VAL A 270 1.06 17.92 -3.42
CA VAL A 270 2.28 17.31 -2.88
C VAL A 270 2.43 15.92 -3.49
N ILE A 271 3.60 15.63 -4.05
CA ILE A 271 3.94 14.29 -4.56
C ILE A 271 5.34 13.94 -4.04
N TYR A 272 5.41 12.94 -3.19
CA TYR A 272 6.66 12.46 -2.62
C TYR A 272 6.95 11.01 -3.04
N ARG A 273 8.21 10.64 -3.05
CA ARG A 273 8.67 9.26 -3.37
C ARG A 273 8.32 8.30 -2.25
N HIS A 274 8.11 7.01 -2.57
CA HIS A 274 8.06 5.97 -1.54
C HIS A 274 9.38 5.96 -0.72
N ALA A 275 9.31 5.49 0.53
CA ALA A 275 10.48 5.51 1.41
C ALA A 275 11.56 4.51 0.93
N LEU A 276 12.81 4.95 0.93
CA LEU A 276 13.95 4.21 0.40
C LEU A 276 14.76 3.52 1.50
N HIS A 277 15.02 4.21 2.61
CA HIS A 277 15.85 3.66 3.70
C HIS A 277 15.02 2.97 4.78
N ALA A 278 15.65 2.03 5.48
CA ALA A 278 15.00 1.12 6.42
C ALA A 278 14.30 1.82 7.60
N VAL A 279 14.71 3.05 7.98
CA VAL A 279 14.06 3.82 9.07
C VAL A 279 12.59 4.11 8.76
N ASN A 280 12.28 4.46 7.50
CA ASN A 280 10.93 4.89 7.08
C ASN A 280 10.22 3.90 6.13
N ARG A 281 10.95 2.94 5.56
CA ARG A 281 10.38 1.94 4.67
C ARG A 281 9.37 1.05 5.43
N ARG A 282 8.16 0.96 4.90
CA ARG A 282 7.13 0.03 5.39
C ARG A 282 7.13 -1.23 4.53
N ASN A 283 7.06 -2.37 5.19
CA ASN A 283 7.29 -3.68 4.57
C ASN A 283 6.28 -4.09 3.49
N GLN A 284 5.08 -3.52 3.50
CA GLN A 284 3.97 -3.99 2.65
C GLN A 284 3.43 -2.92 1.70
N PHE A 285 3.77 -1.64 1.89
CA PHE A 285 3.17 -0.57 1.10
C PHE A 285 4.20 0.45 0.64
N ARG A 286 4.35 0.57 -0.68
CA ARG A 286 5.05 1.69 -1.29
C ARG A 286 4.11 2.91 -1.33
N SER A 287 4.19 3.78 -0.34
CA SER A 287 3.37 5.00 -0.27
C SER A 287 4.10 6.18 -0.90
N GLY A 288 3.53 6.78 -1.92
CA GLY A 288 4.09 7.91 -2.67
C GLY A 288 3.97 7.70 -4.17
N PHE A 289 4.84 8.32 -4.96
CA PHE A 289 5.01 7.88 -6.35
C PHE A 289 5.99 6.72 -6.42
N THR A 290 5.77 5.82 -7.36
CA THR A 290 6.55 4.59 -7.52
C THR A 290 6.81 4.32 -9.00
N GLY A 291 7.97 3.73 -9.30
CA GLY A 291 8.25 3.12 -10.59
C GLY A 291 8.02 1.61 -10.59
N GLY A 292 8.45 0.95 -11.64
CA GLY A 292 8.40 -0.48 -11.79
C GLY A 292 9.18 -1.23 -10.70
N ILE A 293 8.80 -2.46 -10.43
CA ILE A 293 9.51 -3.35 -9.54
C ILE A 293 10.59 -4.06 -10.34
N ALA A 294 11.85 -3.71 -10.09
CA ALA A 294 13.00 -4.31 -10.79
C ALA A 294 13.09 -5.82 -10.52
N ASN A 295 12.83 -6.24 -9.28
CA ASN A 295 12.80 -7.65 -8.87
C ASN A 295 11.93 -7.84 -7.61
N PRO A 296 10.77 -8.48 -7.71
CA PRO A 296 9.91 -8.73 -6.55
C PRO A 296 10.58 -9.57 -5.46
N GLN A 297 11.50 -10.47 -5.82
CA GLN A 297 12.23 -11.28 -4.85
C GLN A 297 13.21 -10.42 -4.03
N PHE A 298 13.83 -9.42 -4.63
CA PHE A 298 14.67 -8.47 -3.90
C PHE A 298 13.84 -7.71 -2.84
N ASP A 299 12.69 -7.17 -3.23
CA ASP A 299 11.82 -6.47 -2.28
C ASP A 299 11.34 -7.38 -1.13
N TYR A 300 11.02 -8.62 -1.45
CA TYR A 300 10.62 -9.62 -0.45
C TYR A 300 11.75 -9.97 0.50
N ASP A 301 12.97 -10.17 0.01
CA ASP A 301 14.14 -10.52 0.84
C ASP A 301 14.47 -9.41 1.84
N HIS A 302 14.25 -8.15 1.49
CA HIS A 302 14.59 -6.95 2.26
C HIS A 302 13.42 -6.30 3.02
N ARG A 303 12.25 -6.97 3.05
CA ARG A 303 11.05 -6.42 3.69
C ARG A 303 11.15 -6.18 5.19
N GLN A 304 12.10 -6.81 5.86
CA GLN A 304 12.31 -6.73 7.30
C GLN A 304 13.75 -6.34 7.68
N ASP A 305 14.45 -5.59 6.83
CA ASP A 305 15.81 -5.13 7.11
C ASP A 305 15.93 -4.32 8.40
N CYS A 306 14.85 -3.63 8.80
CA CYS A 306 14.79 -2.91 10.07
C CYS A 306 14.93 -3.83 11.31
N ALA A 307 14.82 -5.17 11.15
CA ALA A 307 15.12 -6.11 12.23
C ALA A 307 16.57 -6.01 12.72
N LEU A 308 17.48 -5.46 11.90
CA LEU A 308 18.86 -5.20 12.32
C LEU A 308 18.93 -4.29 13.57
N PHE A 309 18.06 -3.27 13.64
CA PHE A 309 18.12 -2.21 14.67
C PHE A 309 16.83 -2.05 15.48
N MET A 310 15.78 -2.82 15.19
CA MET A 310 14.49 -2.70 15.85
C MET A 310 14.58 -3.15 17.31
N ASP A 311 14.63 -2.17 18.21
CA ASP A 311 14.55 -2.33 19.66
C ASP A 311 13.70 -1.22 20.29
N SER A 312 13.46 -1.30 21.60
CA SER A 312 12.61 -0.34 22.33
C SER A 312 13.19 1.09 22.33
N ASP A 313 14.49 1.24 22.21
CA ASP A 313 15.13 2.55 22.21
C ASP A 313 15.02 3.22 20.84
N PHE A 314 15.11 2.45 19.76
CA PHE A 314 14.80 2.93 18.41
C PHE A 314 13.34 3.35 18.28
N VAL A 315 12.38 2.55 18.77
CA VAL A 315 10.95 2.89 18.75
C VAL A 315 10.71 4.24 19.44
N LYS A 316 11.21 4.40 20.67
CA LYS A 316 11.08 5.66 21.41
C LYS A 316 11.74 6.84 20.70
N ARG A 317 12.90 6.63 20.07
CA ARG A 317 13.62 7.66 19.32
C ARG A 317 12.83 8.10 18.11
N LYS A 318 12.33 7.14 17.32
CA LYS A 318 11.52 7.42 16.12
C LYS A 318 10.22 8.14 16.46
N LEU A 319 9.50 7.70 17.49
CA LEU A 319 8.27 8.36 17.94
C LEU A 319 8.54 9.79 18.44
N ARG A 320 9.66 10.01 19.15
CA ARG A 320 10.07 11.37 19.57
C ARG A 320 10.43 12.23 18.36
N ALA A 321 11.15 11.68 17.39
CA ALA A 321 11.47 12.37 16.14
C ALA A 321 10.18 12.78 15.41
N MET A 322 9.20 11.89 15.29
CA MET A 322 7.89 12.20 14.70
C MET A 322 7.17 13.32 15.45
N GLN A 323 7.10 13.23 16.78
CA GLN A 323 6.46 14.26 17.60
C GLN A 323 7.13 15.62 17.40
N THR A 324 8.47 15.68 17.46
CA THR A 324 9.24 16.93 17.29
C THR A 324 9.01 17.53 15.90
N SER A 325 9.06 16.70 14.85
CA SER A 325 8.87 17.17 13.47
C SER A 325 7.46 17.67 13.23
N TYR A 326 6.42 16.96 13.75
CA TYR A 326 5.05 17.46 13.65
C TYR A 326 4.79 18.72 14.47
N ASP A 327 5.45 18.91 15.62
CA ASP A 327 5.38 20.15 16.37
C ASP A 327 5.95 21.33 15.55
N GLU A 328 7.06 21.12 14.85
CA GLU A 328 7.69 22.11 13.99
C GLU A 328 6.84 22.46 12.77
N TYR A 329 6.26 21.43 12.11
CA TYR A 329 5.46 21.59 10.89
C TYR A 329 3.95 21.55 11.15
N ALA A 330 3.50 21.87 12.37
CA ALA A 330 2.09 21.75 12.77
C ALA A 330 1.12 22.54 11.88
N GLU A 331 1.54 23.73 11.42
CA GLU A 331 0.72 24.57 10.54
C GLU A 331 0.53 23.94 9.15
N LEU A 332 1.58 23.32 8.58
CA LEU A 332 1.50 22.60 7.31
C LEU A 332 0.66 21.33 7.45
N ALA A 333 0.85 20.58 8.54
CA ALA A 333 0.08 19.38 8.82
C ALA A 333 -1.43 19.68 8.98
N ALA A 334 -1.79 20.74 9.67
CA ALA A 334 -3.18 21.14 9.90
C ALA A 334 -3.94 21.48 8.60
N VAL A 335 -3.26 22.02 7.58
CA VAL A 335 -3.87 22.36 6.28
C VAL A 335 -3.78 21.24 5.25
N HIS A 336 -3.21 20.09 5.61
CA HIS A 336 -3.16 18.92 4.73
C HIS A 336 -4.55 18.26 4.60
N GLY A 337 -5.02 18.06 3.36
CA GLY A 337 -6.37 17.56 3.07
C GLY A 337 -6.46 16.05 2.95
N GLY A 338 -5.34 15.35 2.93
CA GLY A 338 -5.25 13.88 2.78
C GLY A 338 -4.84 13.42 1.38
N PRO A 339 -4.76 12.10 1.15
CA PRO A 339 -4.24 11.54 -0.10
C PRO A 339 -5.31 11.43 -1.20
N ALA A 340 -4.85 11.53 -2.44
CA ALA A 340 -5.57 11.15 -3.66
C ALA A 340 -4.69 10.14 -4.42
N VAL A 341 -5.15 8.89 -4.51
CA VAL A 341 -4.34 7.74 -4.93
C VAL A 341 -4.81 7.21 -6.27
N ILE A 342 -3.87 7.00 -7.18
CA ILE A 342 -4.04 6.19 -8.40
C ILE A 342 -3.30 4.88 -8.15
N GLU A 343 -4.06 3.83 -7.90
CA GLU A 343 -3.55 2.49 -7.70
C GLU A 343 -3.43 1.77 -9.05
N THR A 344 -2.46 0.88 -9.19
CA THR A 344 -2.30 0.05 -10.38
C THR A 344 -2.44 -1.42 -10.06
N PHE A 345 -2.85 -2.20 -11.07
CA PHE A 345 -3.03 -3.64 -10.94
C PHE A 345 -2.82 -4.34 -12.29
N GLY A 346 -2.72 -5.66 -12.24
CA GLY A 346 -2.63 -6.49 -13.44
C GLY A 346 -1.28 -7.18 -13.60
N GLU A 347 -0.35 -6.97 -12.68
CA GLU A 347 0.91 -7.67 -12.62
C GLU A 347 0.68 -9.18 -12.39
N ILE A 348 1.63 -9.98 -12.87
CA ILE A 348 1.59 -11.42 -12.66
C ILE A 348 1.83 -11.70 -11.18
N PRO A 349 0.97 -12.50 -10.52
CA PRO A 349 1.14 -12.85 -9.11
C PRO A 349 2.51 -13.48 -8.86
N PHE A 350 3.23 -12.92 -7.89
CA PHE A 350 4.57 -13.35 -7.51
C PHE A 350 4.50 -14.40 -6.38
N SER A 351 5.32 -15.45 -6.50
CA SER A 351 5.48 -16.47 -5.46
C SER A 351 6.88 -16.34 -4.85
N PRO A 352 7.01 -15.77 -3.64
CA PRO A 352 8.31 -15.53 -3.03
C PRO A 352 8.99 -16.81 -2.55
N VAL A 353 10.32 -16.79 -2.57
CA VAL A 353 11.16 -17.81 -1.93
C VAL A 353 11.72 -17.22 -0.64
N SER A 354 11.35 -17.81 0.50
CA SER A 354 11.91 -17.42 1.80
C SER A 354 13.37 -17.85 1.93
N LYS A 355 14.21 -16.93 2.40
CA LYS A 355 15.64 -17.17 2.63
C LYS A 355 15.96 -17.00 4.12
N PRO A 356 16.55 -18.00 4.78
CA PRO A 356 16.94 -17.90 6.19
C PRO A 356 18.04 -16.85 6.43
N GLU A 357 18.76 -16.49 5.38
CA GLU A 357 19.79 -15.44 5.39
C GLU A 357 19.22 -14.02 5.41
N SER A 358 17.94 -13.82 5.08
CA SER A 358 17.25 -12.52 5.17
C SER A 358 17.08 -12.10 6.64
N TRP A 359 16.98 -10.79 6.87
CA TRP A 359 16.52 -10.27 8.14
C TRP A 359 15.05 -10.62 8.36
N THR A 360 14.72 -11.09 9.57
CA THR A 360 13.34 -11.41 9.97
C THR A 360 13.11 -10.95 11.41
N PHE A 361 11.90 -10.45 11.69
CA PHE A 361 11.52 -10.07 13.03
C PHE A 361 11.42 -11.28 13.96
N THR A 362 11.94 -11.13 15.17
CA THR A 362 11.58 -11.96 16.32
C THR A 362 10.17 -11.58 16.80
N GLU A 363 9.52 -12.45 17.59
CA GLU A 363 8.22 -12.14 18.22
C GLU A 363 8.24 -10.83 19.03
N ALA A 364 9.36 -10.55 19.71
CA ALA A 364 9.53 -9.31 20.45
C ALA A 364 9.57 -8.08 19.53
N GLN A 365 10.24 -8.21 18.38
CA GLN A 365 10.33 -7.14 17.38
C GLN A 365 9.01 -6.92 16.65
N GLN A 366 8.23 -7.98 16.41
CA GLN A 366 6.87 -7.85 15.87
C GLN A 366 5.97 -7.00 16.79
N LYS A 367 6.04 -7.24 18.11
CA LYS A 367 5.32 -6.43 19.10
C LYS A 367 5.77 -4.96 19.08
N LEU A 368 7.08 -4.73 18.97
CA LEU A 368 7.63 -3.37 18.87
C LEU A 368 7.19 -2.67 17.57
N GLN A 369 7.08 -3.41 16.47
CA GLN A 369 6.55 -2.86 15.21
C GLN A 369 5.09 -2.44 15.35
N LEU A 370 4.24 -3.27 15.96
CA LEU A 370 2.84 -2.93 16.22
C LEU A 370 2.72 -1.70 17.15
N GLU A 371 3.53 -1.63 18.21
CA GLU A 371 3.60 -0.45 19.08
C GLU A 371 3.98 0.81 18.29
N LEU A 372 5.02 0.71 17.45
CA LEU A 372 5.48 1.81 16.62
C LEU A 372 4.37 2.28 15.64
N ASP A 373 3.69 1.36 14.97
CA ASP A 373 2.64 1.68 14.00
C ASP A 373 1.44 2.35 14.70
N ASN A 374 1.02 1.81 15.84
CA ASN A 374 -0.07 2.35 16.64
C ASN A 374 0.22 3.77 17.16
N GLU A 375 1.37 3.98 17.78
CA GLU A 375 1.73 5.30 18.30
C GLU A 375 2.01 6.32 17.19
N SER A 376 2.62 5.88 16.07
CA SER A 376 2.83 6.73 14.90
C SER A 376 1.51 7.25 14.32
N SER A 377 0.50 6.38 14.25
CA SER A 377 -0.85 6.74 13.79
C SER A 377 -1.51 7.75 14.73
N GLN A 378 -1.39 7.56 16.05
CA GLN A 378 -1.91 8.51 17.03
C GLN A 378 -1.22 9.88 16.94
N ILE A 379 0.12 9.91 16.77
CA ILE A 379 0.86 11.16 16.60
C ILE A 379 0.35 11.85 15.33
N THR A 380 0.31 11.16 14.20
CA THR A 380 -0.16 11.72 12.92
C THR A 380 -1.56 12.30 13.03
N ASN A 381 -2.50 11.58 13.66
CA ASN A 381 -3.90 12.01 13.79
C ASN A 381 -4.10 13.23 14.70
N ARG A 382 -3.16 13.56 15.60
CA ARG A 382 -3.21 14.80 16.39
C ARG A 382 -3.02 16.05 15.53
N TYR A 383 -2.23 15.96 14.45
CA TYR A 383 -1.88 17.08 13.58
C TYR A 383 -2.68 17.08 12.28
N ILE A 384 -2.88 15.91 11.67
CA ILE A 384 -3.70 15.72 10.48
C ILE A 384 -4.98 15.00 10.89
N LYS A 385 -5.93 15.77 11.40
CA LYS A 385 -7.15 15.24 12.02
C LYS A 385 -8.04 14.50 11.04
N GLY A 386 -8.51 13.31 11.42
CA GLY A 386 -9.38 12.47 10.62
C GLY A 386 -10.73 13.12 10.27
N ASP A 387 -11.32 13.87 11.19
CA ASP A 387 -12.57 14.63 11.01
C ASP A 387 -12.41 15.87 10.11
N GLU A 388 -11.20 16.24 9.73
CA GLU A 388 -10.93 17.39 8.87
C GLU A 388 -10.34 17.01 7.51
N ARG A 389 -9.96 15.76 7.28
CA ARG A 389 -9.36 15.27 6.02
C ARG A 389 -10.28 14.33 5.27
N SER A 390 -10.02 14.13 3.99
CA SER A 390 -10.61 13.09 3.17
C SER A 390 -9.52 12.29 2.46
N PHE A 391 -9.91 11.32 1.68
CA PHE A 391 -9.04 10.61 0.73
C PHE A 391 -9.86 10.20 -0.48
N THR A 392 -9.19 9.79 -1.53
CA THR A 392 -9.82 9.07 -2.65
C THR A 392 -8.82 8.09 -3.24
N ILE A 393 -9.32 6.96 -3.70
CA ILE A 393 -8.52 5.94 -4.40
C ILE A 393 -9.26 5.58 -5.68
N ILE A 394 -8.54 5.51 -6.79
CA ILE A 394 -9.01 4.98 -8.07
C ILE A 394 -8.00 3.99 -8.61
N ALA A 395 -8.45 2.90 -9.23
CA ALA A 395 -7.55 1.87 -9.74
C ALA A 395 -7.60 1.75 -11.27
N TYR A 396 -6.43 1.50 -11.87
CA TYR A 396 -6.28 1.27 -13.31
C TYR A 396 -5.32 0.12 -13.59
N PRO A 397 -5.57 -0.66 -14.69
CA PRO A 397 -4.70 -1.77 -15.04
C PRO A 397 -3.39 -1.29 -15.69
N VAL A 398 -2.34 -2.12 -15.54
CA VAL A 398 -1.08 -2.00 -16.29
C VAL A 398 -1.03 -3.00 -17.45
N PRO A 399 -0.18 -2.79 -18.47
CA PRO A 399 -0.09 -3.66 -19.66
C PRO A 399 0.13 -5.15 -19.40
N GLU A 400 0.75 -5.51 -18.27
CA GLU A 400 0.99 -6.89 -17.87
C GLU A 400 -0.30 -7.66 -17.54
N ILE A 401 -1.44 -6.97 -17.46
CA ILE A 401 -2.75 -7.61 -17.29
C ILE A 401 -3.06 -8.57 -18.43
N GLY A 402 -2.58 -8.30 -19.66
CA GLY A 402 -2.69 -9.18 -20.80
C GLY A 402 -2.74 -8.46 -22.15
N GLU A 403 -2.81 -9.26 -23.23
CA GLU A 403 -2.81 -8.74 -24.62
C GLU A 403 -3.99 -7.79 -24.89
N ASN A 404 -5.10 -7.93 -24.19
CA ASN A 404 -6.28 -7.08 -24.33
C ASN A 404 -6.23 -5.83 -23.45
N PHE A 405 -5.05 -5.42 -22.96
CA PHE A 405 -4.87 -4.27 -22.07
C PHE A 405 -5.66 -3.01 -22.48
N PRO A 406 -5.63 -2.54 -23.75
CA PRO A 406 -6.36 -1.33 -24.13
C PRO A 406 -7.89 -1.46 -24.01
N GLU A 407 -8.44 -2.67 -24.21
CA GLU A 407 -9.87 -2.95 -24.08
C GLU A 407 -10.23 -3.04 -22.59
N ILE A 408 -9.48 -3.81 -21.82
CA ILE A 408 -9.65 -3.95 -20.36
C ILE A 408 -9.57 -2.58 -19.69
N PHE A 409 -8.60 -1.74 -20.06
CA PHE A 409 -8.47 -0.39 -19.52
C PHE A 409 -9.74 0.44 -19.75
N ARG A 410 -10.34 0.38 -20.94
CA ARG A 410 -11.58 1.09 -21.24
C ARG A 410 -12.77 0.56 -20.44
N GLU A 411 -12.86 -0.75 -20.22
CA GLU A 411 -13.89 -1.32 -19.34
C GLU A 411 -13.71 -0.87 -17.90
N ILE A 412 -12.47 -0.83 -17.38
CA ILE A 412 -12.19 -0.29 -16.04
C ILE A 412 -12.55 1.20 -15.95
N VAL A 413 -12.31 2.01 -16.98
CA VAL A 413 -12.80 3.40 -17.00
C VAL A 413 -14.31 3.46 -16.86
N LYS A 414 -15.07 2.56 -17.53
CA LYS A 414 -16.55 2.51 -17.39
C LYS A 414 -16.94 2.09 -15.98
N ILE A 415 -16.28 1.07 -15.40
CA ILE A 415 -16.52 0.61 -14.04
C ILE A 415 -16.27 1.74 -13.03
N ASN A 416 -15.19 2.52 -13.22
CA ASN A 416 -14.85 3.65 -12.37
C ASN A 416 -15.85 4.83 -12.51
N THR A 417 -16.65 4.86 -13.57
CA THR A 417 -17.61 5.95 -13.90
C THR A 417 -19.06 5.50 -13.89
N LEU A 418 -19.40 4.39 -13.22
CA LEU A 418 -20.77 3.92 -13.03
C LEU A 418 -21.65 5.00 -12.38
N ASP A 419 -22.94 5.00 -12.72
CA ASP A 419 -23.91 5.99 -12.18
C ASP A 419 -24.09 5.81 -10.67
N TYR A 420 -23.31 6.57 -9.91
CA TYR A 420 -23.32 6.51 -8.46
C TYR A 420 -24.71 6.82 -7.85
N LYS A 421 -25.53 7.63 -8.50
CA LYS A 421 -26.89 7.93 -8.02
C LYS A 421 -27.85 6.77 -8.20
N LYS A 422 -27.68 5.97 -9.26
CA LYS A 422 -28.41 4.71 -9.45
C LYS A 422 -28.01 3.73 -8.35
N TYR A 423 -26.73 3.49 -8.17
CA TYR A 423 -26.20 2.57 -7.16
C TYR A 423 -26.54 2.99 -5.73
N GLN A 424 -26.41 4.28 -5.41
CA GLN A 424 -26.78 4.82 -4.10
C GLN A 424 -28.22 4.44 -3.69
N LYS A 425 -29.17 4.48 -4.64
CA LYS A 425 -30.57 4.12 -4.37
C LYS A 425 -30.74 2.62 -4.18
N ILE A 426 -30.08 1.82 -5.01
CA ILE A 426 -30.13 0.36 -4.92
C ILE A 426 -29.52 -0.12 -3.60
N GLN A 427 -28.35 0.37 -3.28
CA GLN A 427 -27.64 0.07 -2.02
C GLN A 427 -28.45 0.53 -0.80
N GLN A 428 -29.14 1.68 -0.90
CA GLN A 428 -30.00 2.14 0.17
C GLN A 428 -31.20 1.19 0.41
N THR A 429 -31.73 0.54 -0.64
CA THR A 429 -32.79 -0.47 -0.50
C THR A 429 -32.27 -1.69 0.26
N ILE A 430 -31.02 -2.11 0.00
CA ILE A 430 -30.37 -3.21 0.73
C ILE A 430 -30.19 -2.80 2.20
N ILE A 431 -29.65 -1.61 2.46
CA ILE A 431 -29.42 -1.08 3.81
C ILE A 431 -30.73 -0.98 4.59
N ASP A 432 -31.78 -0.43 3.97
CA ASP A 432 -33.09 -0.27 4.64
C ASP A 432 -33.67 -1.63 5.08
N THR A 433 -33.37 -2.71 4.35
CA THR A 433 -33.74 -4.09 4.72
C THR A 433 -32.85 -4.62 5.85
N LEU A 434 -31.54 -4.43 5.76
CA LEU A 434 -30.56 -4.86 6.77
C LEU A 434 -30.77 -4.13 8.12
N ASP A 435 -31.13 -2.84 8.09
CA ASP A 435 -31.39 -2.03 9.30
C ASP A 435 -32.61 -2.48 10.10
N THR A 436 -33.48 -3.36 9.54
CA THR A 436 -34.63 -3.92 10.26
C THR A 436 -34.38 -5.25 10.94
N CYS A 437 -33.14 -5.78 10.86
CA CYS A 437 -32.82 -7.15 11.25
C CYS A 437 -31.70 -7.19 12.29
N GLU A 438 -31.70 -8.25 13.10
CA GLU A 438 -30.65 -8.51 14.10
C GLU A 438 -29.53 -9.40 13.51
N TRP A 439 -29.90 -10.27 12.54
CA TRP A 439 -28.97 -11.27 12.00
C TRP A 439 -28.99 -11.31 10.49
N VAL A 440 -27.84 -11.69 9.91
CA VAL A 440 -27.69 -12.01 8.51
C VAL A 440 -27.11 -13.41 8.36
N GLU A 441 -27.82 -14.28 7.63
CA GLU A 441 -27.37 -15.63 7.29
C GLU A 441 -26.76 -15.62 5.89
N ILE A 442 -25.54 -16.19 5.75
CA ILE A 442 -24.84 -16.33 4.46
C ILE A 442 -24.53 -17.80 4.24
N LYS A 443 -24.94 -18.33 3.09
CA LYS A 443 -24.69 -19.72 2.71
C LYS A 443 -24.02 -19.82 1.35
N GLY A 444 -23.05 -20.73 1.27
CA GLY A 444 -22.39 -21.11 0.02
C GLY A 444 -23.29 -21.95 -0.89
N LYS A 445 -22.81 -22.19 -2.11
CA LYS A 445 -23.44 -22.95 -3.16
C LYS A 445 -22.49 -23.99 -3.74
N GLY A 446 -23.03 -25.14 -4.11
CA GLY A 446 -22.25 -26.23 -4.72
C GLY A 446 -21.22 -26.81 -3.76
N GLU A 447 -19.95 -26.68 -4.07
CA GLU A 447 -18.84 -27.14 -3.24
C GLU A 447 -18.41 -26.09 -2.17
N ASN A 448 -18.95 -24.88 -2.24
CA ASN A 448 -18.68 -23.85 -1.24
C ASN A 448 -19.45 -24.15 0.04
N GLU A 449 -18.72 -24.38 1.13
CA GLU A 449 -19.25 -24.81 2.43
C GLU A 449 -19.54 -23.64 3.38
N THR A 450 -19.60 -22.40 2.89
CA THR A 450 -19.90 -21.25 3.73
C THR A 450 -21.24 -21.42 4.43
N ASP A 451 -21.23 -21.24 5.75
CA ASP A 451 -22.40 -21.19 6.62
C ASP A 451 -22.08 -20.23 7.77
N LEU A 452 -22.39 -18.94 7.56
CA LEU A 452 -22.08 -17.84 8.48
C LEU A 452 -23.37 -17.21 8.99
N LEU A 453 -23.34 -16.83 10.27
CA LEU A 453 -24.33 -15.97 10.90
C LEU A 453 -23.63 -14.71 11.41
N ILE A 454 -24.09 -13.56 10.96
CA ILE A 454 -23.55 -12.25 11.33
C ILE A 454 -24.55 -11.53 12.24
N HIS A 455 -24.06 -11.02 13.38
CA HIS A 455 -24.85 -10.26 14.33
C HIS A 455 -24.67 -8.75 14.05
N LEU A 456 -25.79 -8.04 13.91
CA LEU A 456 -25.83 -6.59 13.64
C LEU A 456 -26.07 -5.79 14.92
N HIS A 457 -25.63 -4.54 14.93
CA HIS A 457 -25.92 -3.64 16.03
C HIS A 457 -27.42 -3.29 16.09
N THR A 458 -27.98 -3.20 17.29
CA THR A 458 -29.36 -2.74 17.48
C THR A 458 -29.45 -1.23 17.31
N LEU A 459 -30.28 -0.76 16.37
CA LEU A 459 -30.54 0.66 16.16
C LEU A 459 -31.45 1.21 17.27
N THR A 460 -31.00 2.21 18.00
CA THR A 460 -31.81 2.89 19.04
C THR A 460 -32.76 3.92 18.44
N ASP A 461 -32.41 4.54 17.33
CA ASP A 461 -33.27 5.45 16.55
C ASP A 461 -33.10 5.22 15.03
N PRO A 462 -33.85 4.28 14.43
CA PRO A 462 -33.75 3.96 13.00
C PRO A 462 -34.01 5.12 12.03
N LYS A 463 -34.54 6.26 12.53
CA LYS A 463 -34.75 7.45 11.70
C LYS A 463 -33.49 8.26 11.46
N THR A 464 -32.57 8.23 12.41
CA THR A 464 -31.33 9.01 12.39
C THR A 464 -30.07 8.16 12.32
N GLN A 465 -30.20 6.83 12.56
CA GLN A 465 -29.10 5.87 12.62
C GLN A 465 -29.23 4.78 11.54
N THR A 466 -28.11 4.18 11.18
CA THR A 466 -27.99 3.03 10.29
C THR A 466 -26.78 2.18 10.69
N ASN A 467 -26.81 0.88 10.36
CA ASN A 467 -25.68 -0.02 10.60
C ASN A 467 -24.70 -0.04 9.44
N PHE A 468 -25.14 0.22 8.23
CA PHE A 468 -24.32 0.02 7.03
C PHE A 468 -23.94 1.34 6.39
N GLU A 469 -22.71 1.44 5.94
CA GLU A 469 -22.29 2.51 5.02
C GLU A 469 -22.76 2.20 3.60
N ASN A 470 -23.29 3.23 2.93
CA ASN A 470 -23.63 3.20 1.53
C ASN A 470 -22.43 3.70 0.73
N CYS A 471 -21.51 2.80 0.39
CA CYS A 471 -20.26 3.14 -0.30
C CYS A 471 -20.54 3.43 -1.77
N VAL A 472 -20.44 4.69 -2.12
CA VAL A 472 -20.56 5.19 -3.50
C VAL A 472 -19.23 5.81 -3.94
N ALA A 473 -19.10 6.18 -5.21
CA ALA A 473 -17.86 6.69 -5.82
C ALA A 473 -17.49 8.10 -5.29
N ASP A 474 -17.17 8.21 -4.01
CA ASP A 474 -16.63 9.40 -3.37
C ASP A 474 -15.19 9.18 -2.90
N VAL A 475 -14.94 8.27 -1.97
CA VAL A 475 -13.59 7.96 -1.48
C VAL A 475 -12.98 6.74 -2.17
N ASN A 476 -13.72 5.65 -2.37
CA ASN A 476 -13.30 4.42 -3.04
C ASN A 476 -13.91 4.31 -4.44
N ILE A 477 -13.10 4.31 -5.49
CA ILE A 477 -13.52 4.20 -6.89
C ILE A 477 -12.90 2.94 -7.49
N PRO A 478 -13.71 1.99 -7.98
CA PRO A 478 -15.15 2.06 -8.27
C PRO A 478 -16.03 1.95 -7.02
N LEU A 479 -17.29 2.36 -7.21
CA LEU A 479 -18.37 2.16 -6.24
C LEU A 479 -18.79 0.70 -6.13
N GLY A 480 -19.57 0.37 -5.09
CA GLY A 480 -20.37 -0.83 -5.16
C GLY A 480 -20.32 -1.76 -3.96
N GLU A 481 -20.61 -1.24 -2.77
CA GLU A 481 -20.80 -2.07 -1.59
C GLU A 481 -21.66 -1.39 -0.53
N VAL A 482 -22.19 -2.20 0.36
CA VAL A 482 -22.72 -1.79 1.65
C VAL A 482 -21.99 -2.58 2.73
N PHE A 483 -21.40 -1.92 3.72
CA PHE A 483 -20.56 -2.57 4.72
C PHE A 483 -20.85 -2.12 6.14
N THR A 484 -20.47 -2.96 7.11
CA THR A 484 -20.66 -2.73 8.55
C THR A 484 -19.55 -3.40 9.35
N SER A 485 -19.25 -2.87 10.53
CA SER A 485 -18.49 -3.60 11.55
C SER A 485 -19.47 -4.43 12.38
N PRO A 486 -19.40 -5.77 12.35
CA PRO A 486 -20.37 -6.61 13.02
C PRO A 486 -20.18 -6.62 14.55
N VAL A 487 -21.23 -6.93 15.29
CA VAL A 487 -21.13 -7.34 16.69
C VAL A 487 -20.47 -8.72 16.74
N LEU A 488 -19.36 -8.86 17.47
CA LEU A 488 -18.62 -10.12 17.50
C LEU A 488 -19.35 -11.21 18.27
N ALA A 489 -20.00 -10.84 19.39
CA ALA A 489 -20.78 -11.77 20.18
C ALA A 489 -21.94 -12.35 19.38
N GLY A 490 -21.93 -13.67 19.14
CA GLY A 490 -22.92 -14.37 18.35
C GLY A 490 -22.60 -14.49 16.86
N THR A 491 -21.71 -13.65 16.31
CA THR A 491 -21.18 -13.84 14.95
C THR A 491 -20.32 -15.10 14.89
N GLY A 492 -20.61 -16.01 13.93
CA GLY A 492 -19.87 -17.26 13.84
C GLY A 492 -20.27 -18.13 12.69
N GLY A 493 -19.59 -19.26 12.56
CA GLY A 493 -19.75 -20.22 11.46
C GLY A 493 -18.50 -20.36 10.62
N MET A 494 -18.65 -20.83 9.39
CA MET A 494 -17.54 -21.09 8.48
C MET A 494 -17.64 -20.24 7.21
N LEU A 495 -16.56 -19.55 6.91
CA LEU A 495 -16.29 -18.92 5.62
C LEU A 495 -15.46 -19.89 4.78
N HIS A 496 -15.88 -20.15 3.57
CA HIS A 496 -15.14 -20.94 2.59
C HIS A 496 -15.11 -20.24 1.23
N VAL A 497 -13.96 -20.21 0.58
CA VAL A 497 -13.80 -19.80 -0.81
C VAL A 497 -12.88 -20.77 -1.54
N SER A 498 -13.29 -21.22 -2.73
CA SER A 498 -12.51 -22.20 -3.50
C SER A 498 -11.19 -21.62 -3.98
N LYS A 499 -11.19 -20.35 -4.34
CA LYS A 499 -10.00 -19.61 -4.78
C LYS A 499 -10.15 -18.11 -4.54
N VAL A 500 -9.19 -17.53 -3.85
CA VAL A 500 -9.12 -16.09 -3.61
C VAL A 500 -7.68 -15.59 -3.71
N TYR A 501 -7.52 -14.31 -4.06
CA TYR A 501 -6.23 -13.65 -4.15
C TYR A 501 -6.17 -12.53 -3.11
N LEU A 502 -5.21 -12.63 -2.20
CA LEU A 502 -5.02 -11.71 -1.08
C LEU A 502 -3.58 -11.20 -1.13
N ASN A 503 -3.39 -9.89 -1.25
CA ASN A 503 -2.06 -9.27 -1.32
C ASN A 503 -1.14 -9.91 -2.40
N GLY A 504 -1.71 -10.25 -3.57
CA GLY A 504 -0.96 -10.89 -4.67
C GLY A 504 -0.69 -12.38 -4.48
N LEU A 505 -1.12 -12.98 -3.37
CA LEU A 505 -0.96 -14.41 -3.08
C LEU A 505 -2.26 -15.17 -3.34
N GLN A 506 -2.16 -16.32 -4.01
CA GLN A 506 -3.32 -17.18 -4.24
C GLN A 506 -3.56 -18.11 -3.05
N PHE A 507 -4.81 -18.17 -2.58
CA PHE A 507 -5.29 -19.17 -1.64
C PHE A 507 -6.28 -20.11 -2.33
N ARG A 508 -6.18 -21.41 -2.05
CA ARG A 508 -7.07 -22.47 -2.57
C ARG A 508 -7.79 -23.13 -1.43
N ASP A 509 -9.11 -23.33 -1.60
CA ASP A 509 -9.97 -23.93 -0.57
C ASP A 509 -9.74 -23.30 0.81
N LEU A 510 -9.71 -21.96 0.83
CA LEU A 510 -9.51 -21.23 2.08
C LEU A 510 -10.74 -21.36 2.95
N LYS A 511 -10.55 -21.87 4.16
CA LYS A 511 -11.59 -21.99 5.19
C LYS A 511 -11.16 -21.26 6.45
N LEU A 512 -12.04 -20.41 6.96
CA LEU A 512 -11.90 -19.78 8.28
C LEU A 512 -13.14 -20.11 9.11
N VAL A 513 -12.93 -20.59 10.33
CA VAL A 513 -14.02 -20.90 11.27
C VAL A 513 -14.04 -19.81 12.34
N PHE A 514 -15.21 -19.21 12.53
CA PHE A 514 -15.43 -18.13 13.48
C PHE A 514 -16.27 -18.60 14.67
N ASP A 515 -15.89 -18.17 15.87
CA ASP A 515 -16.70 -18.23 17.08
C ASP A 515 -16.63 -16.92 17.82
N CYS A 516 -17.78 -16.33 18.15
CA CYS A 516 -17.86 -14.97 18.68
C CYS A 516 -17.01 -13.98 17.86
N GLY A 517 -17.16 -14.02 16.55
CA GLY A 517 -16.49 -13.18 15.59
C GLY A 517 -14.96 -13.35 15.49
N GLN A 518 -14.36 -14.29 16.21
CA GLN A 518 -12.91 -14.53 16.18
C GLN A 518 -12.61 -15.81 15.39
N VAL A 519 -11.53 -15.77 14.60
CA VAL A 519 -11.00 -16.95 13.91
C VAL A 519 -10.46 -17.94 14.96
N ILE A 520 -11.05 -19.15 14.98
CA ILE A 520 -10.68 -20.23 15.91
C ILE A 520 -10.04 -21.43 15.22
N ASP A 521 -10.29 -21.60 13.91
CA ASP A 521 -9.63 -22.60 13.07
C ASP A 521 -9.57 -22.16 11.63
N TYR A 522 -8.61 -22.69 10.87
CA TYR A 522 -8.36 -22.31 9.49
C TYR A 522 -7.61 -23.40 8.72
N SER A 523 -7.86 -23.46 7.42
CA SER A 523 -7.15 -24.37 6.50
C SER A 523 -7.14 -23.83 5.06
N CYS A 524 -6.21 -24.32 4.26
CA CYS A 524 -6.20 -24.14 2.80
C CYS A 524 -5.54 -25.37 2.14
N SER A 525 -5.53 -25.41 0.79
CA SER A 525 -4.97 -26.52 0.01
C SER A 525 -3.86 -26.08 -0.95
N ASN A 526 -3.04 -25.10 -0.55
CA ASN A 526 -1.94 -24.58 -1.36
C ASN A 526 -0.75 -25.53 -1.44
N PHE A 527 -0.48 -26.28 -0.36
CA PHE A 527 0.70 -27.13 -0.19
C PHE A 527 0.31 -28.56 0.17
N GLU A 528 1.27 -29.49 0.11
CA GLU A 528 1.03 -30.92 0.36
C GLU A 528 0.79 -31.22 1.85
N THR A 529 1.36 -30.43 2.76
CA THR A 529 1.25 -30.67 4.20
C THR A 529 0.30 -29.66 4.88
N GLU A 530 -0.41 -30.13 5.89
CA GLU A 530 -1.28 -29.27 6.71
C GLU A 530 -0.46 -28.17 7.44
N GLU A 531 0.74 -28.51 7.90
CA GLU A 531 1.64 -27.56 8.59
C GLU A 531 2.01 -26.39 7.68
N GLU A 532 2.38 -26.64 6.42
CA GLU A 532 2.69 -25.60 5.44
C GLU A 532 1.48 -24.75 5.12
N ASN A 533 0.30 -25.36 4.96
CA ASN A 533 -0.95 -24.67 4.68
C ASN A 533 -1.35 -23.74 5.86
N ARG A 534 -1.27 -24.24 7.09
CA ARG A 534 -1.57 -23.41 8.28
C ARG A 534 -0.59 -22.26 8.41
N LYS A 535 0.69 -22.53 8.26
CA LYS A 535 1.72 -21.49 8.30
C LYS A 535 1.50 -20.42 7.24
N TYR A 536 1.07 -20.80 6.04
CA TYR A 536 0.80 -19.85 4.97
C TYR A 536 -0.34 -18.89 5.33
N ILE A 537 -1.39 -19.37 6.01
CA ILE A 537 -2.48 -18.54 6.53
C ILE A 537 -1.99 -17.66 7.70
N GLU A 538 -1.22 -18.25 8.63
CA GLU A 538 -0.65 -17.52 9.78
C GLU A 538 0.23 -16.34 9.33
N ASP A 539 1.06 -16.56 8.33
CA ASP A 539 2.01 -15.56 7.83
C ASP A 539 1.31 -14.43 7.04
N ASN A 540 0.21 -14.73 6.32
CA ASN A 540 -0.33 -13.82 5.29
C ASN A 540 -1.78 -13.37 5.51
N ILE A 541 -2.53 -13.97 6.43
CA ILE A 541 -3.90 -13.58 6.78
C ILE A 541 -3.99 -13.21 8.27
N LEU A 542 -3.43 -14.05 9.14
CA LEU A 542 -3.46 -13.81 10.58
C LEU A 542 -2.33 -12.88 11.06
N PHE A 543 -1.29 -12.67 10.25
CA PHE A 543 -0.12 -11.86 10.57
C PHE A 543 0.46 -12.21 11.95
N HIS A 544 0.50 -13.53 12.26
CA HIS A 544 0.95 -14.12 13.51
C HIS A 544 0.14 -13.72 14.76
N HIS A 545 -1.02 -13.09 14.60
CA HIS A 545 -1.93 -12.90 15.72
C HIS A 545 -2.51 -14.25 16.17
N PRO A 546 -2.46 -14.56 17.46
CA PRO A 546 -3.01 -15.84 17.97
C PRO A 546 -4.52 -15.92 17.84
N LYS A 547 -5.19 -14.79 17.74
CA LYS A 547 -6.60 -14.62 17.44
C LYS A 547 -6.77 -13.32 16.66
N ILE A 548 -7.63 -13.36 15.66
CA ILE A 548 -8.00 -12.20 14.85
C ILE A 548 -9.52 -12.14 14.74
N ALA A 549 -10.09 -10.96 14.83
CA ALA A 549 -11.53 -10.77 14.77
C ALA A 549 -11.99 -10.46 13.35
N MET A 550 -13.29 -10.67 13.07
CA MET A 550 -13.97 -10.13 11.91
C MET A 550 -14.12 -8.61 12.10
N GLY A 551 -13.45 -7.85 11.26
CA GLY A 551 -13.51 -6.38 11.28
C GLY A 551 -14.66 -5.83 10.44
N GLU A 552 -15.06 -6.58 9.40
CA GLU A 552 -16.08 -6.15 8.45
C GLU A 552 -16.93 -7.29 7.94
N PHE A 553 -18.21 -6.99 7.69
CA PHE A 553 -19.09 -7.69 6.79
C PHE A 553 -19.64 -6.73 5.74
N ALA A 554 -19.56 -7.11 4.47
CA ALA A 554 -20.03 -6.30 3.35
C ALA A 554 -20.77 -7.12 2.30
N ILE A 555 -21.63 -6.44 1.53
CA ILE A 555 -22.27 -6.98 0.33
C ILE A 555 -21.81 -6.15 -0.85
N GLY A 556 -20.89 -6.70 -1.65
CA GLY A 556 -20.46 -6.10 -2.91
C GLY A 556 -21.62 -6.08 -3.90
N THR A 557 -21.74 -5.00 -4.66
CA THR A 557 -22.84 -4.78 -5.62
C THR A 557 -22.33 -4.47 -7.02
N ASN A 558 -20.99 -4.48 -7.24
CA ASN A 558 -20.40 -4.20 -8.55
C ASN A 558 -20.36 -5.47 -9.43
N THR A 559 -21.55 -5.91 -9.85
CA THR A 559 -21.71 -7.06 -10.72
C THR A 559 -21.11 -6.88 -12.11
N THR A 560 -20.96 -5.61 -12.57
CA THR A 560 -20.25 -5.30 -13.81
C THR A 560 -18.78 -5.67 -13.72
N ALA A 561 -18.12 -5.31 -12.64
CA ALA A 561 -16.72 -5.69 -12.40
C ALA A 561 -16.55 -7.22 -12.32
N TYR A 562 -17.48 -7.92 -11.66
CA TYR A 562 -17.49 -9.37 -11.60
C TYR A 562 -17.56 -10.02 -12.99
N VAL A 563 -18.48 -9.57 -13.83
CA VAL A 563 -18.66 -10.11 -15.19
C VAL A 563 -17.44 -9.83 -16.06
N ASP A 564 -16.90 -8.61 -16.01
CA ASP A 564 -15.71 -8.27 -16.78
C ASP A 564 -14.48 -9.04 -16.29
N ALA A 565 -14.33 -9.27 -14.98
CA ALA A 565 -13.26 -10.06 -14.42
C ALA A 565 -13.23 -11.50 -14.97
N HIS A 566 -14.41 -12.10 -15.12
CA HIS A 566 -14.57 -13.45 -15.69
C HIS A 566 -14.40 -13.44 -17.22
N LYS A 567 -14.97 -12.46 -17.92
CA LYS A 567 -14.89 -12.33 -19.38
C LYS A 567 -13.44 -12.25 -19.87
N TYR A 568 -12.58 -11.56 -19.12
CA TYR A 568 -11.17 -11.35 -19.49
C TYR A 568 -10.21 -12.26 -18.72
N ASP A 569 -10.70 -13.14 -17.85
CA ASP A 569 -9.90 -14.02 -16.97
C ASP A 569 -8.86 -13.24 -16.14
N ILE A 570 -9.29 -12.13 -15.56
CA ILE A 570 -8.42 -11.20 -14.79
C ILE A 570 -8.76 -11.16 -13.30
N ALA A 571 -9.66 -11.98 -12.79
CA ALA A 571 -10.05 -11.96 -11.38
C ALA A 571 -8.86 -12.05 -10.42
N GLY A 572 -7.85 -12.86 -10.76
CA GLY A 572 -6.63 -13.02 -9.96
C GLY A 572 -5.63 -11.87 -10.07
N LYS A 573 -5.91 -10.87 -10.87
CA LYS A 573 -5.05 -9.70 -11.10
C LYS A 573 -5.70 -8.39 -10.66
N LEU A 574 -6.95 -8.45 -10.17
CA LEU A 574 -7.65 -7.25 -9.69
C LEU A 574 -7.12 -6.83 -8.31
N PRO A 575 -7.07 -5.52 -8.04
CA PRO A 575 -6.75 -5.03 -6.70
C PRO A 575 -7.93 -5.31 -5.77
N ILE A 576 -7.65 -5.34 -4.46
CA ILE A 576 -8.68 -5.55 -3.46
C ILE A 576 -9.82 -4.54 -3.60
N LEU A 577 -9.50 -3.29 -3.89
CA LEU A 577 -10.44 -2.19 -4.13
C LEU A 577 -11.57 -2.50 -5.15
N ILE A 578 -11.31 -3.39 -6.11
CA ILE A 578 -12.32 -3.87 -7.08
C ILE A 578 -12.83 -5.25 -6.67
N ALA A 579 -11.94 -6.15 -6.25
CA ALA A 579 -12.25 -7.53 -5.95
C ALA A 579 -13.26 -7.66 -4.79
N GLU A 580 -13.13 -6.86 -3.74
CA GLU A 580 -14.05 -6.81 -2.61
C GLU A 580 -15.49 -6.51 -3.05
N LYS A 581 -15.68 -5.66 -4.07
CA LYS A 581 -16.99 -5.23 -4.55
C LYS A 581 -17.69 -6.22 -5.49
N MET A 582 -17.02 -7.33 -5.85
CA MET A 582 -17.54 -8.34 -6.78
C MET A 582 -18.33 -9.47 -6.08
N GLY A 583 -18.67 -9.34 -4.81
CA GLY A 583 -19.41 -10.31 -4.03
C GLY A 583 -19.48 -9.94 -2.55
N PRO A 584 -20.17 -10.71 -1.72
CA PRO A 584 -20.08 -10.50 -0.28
C PRO A 584 -18.66 -10.80 0.19
N HIS A 585 -18.16 -9.96 1.09
CA HIS A 585 -16.83 -10.12 1.65
C HIS A 585 -16.80 -9.91 3.15
N PHE A 586 -15.74 -10.44 3.77
CA PHE A 586 -15.54 -10.46 5.20
C PHE A 586 -14.09 -10.11 5.47
N ALA A 587 -13.84 -8.99 6.14
CA ALA A 587 -12.49 -8.68 6.55
C ALA A 587 -12.15 -9.32 7.88
N VAL A 588 -10.94 -9.86 7.98
CA VAL A 588 -10.32 -10.20 9.26
C VAL A 588 -9.29 -9.15 9.63
N GLY A 589 -9.29 -8.75 10.90
CA GLY A 589 -8.44 -7.68 11.41
C GLY A 589 -9.20 -6.49 11.95
N ASP A 590 -8.70 -5.30 11.64
CA ASP A 590 -9.25 -4.03 12.09
C ASP A 590 -10.57 -3.71 11.37
N THR A 591 -11.40 -2.86 11.99
CA THR A 591 -12.61 -2.34 11.32
C THR A 591 -12.25 -1.35 10.21
N CYS A 592 -13.15 -1.10 9.26
CA CYS A 592 -12.97 -0.08 8.23
C CYS A 592 -12.79 1.33 8.80
N TYR A 593 -13.18 1.53 10.06
CA TYR A 593 -13.11 2.82 10.76
C TYR A 593 -11.90 2.92 11.68
N SER A 594 -10.97 1.96 11.65
CA SER A 594 -9.83 1.94 12.57
C SER A 594 -9.08 3.27 12.58
N TRP A 595 -8.78 3.77 13.79
CA TRP A 595 -8.24 5.11 14.08
C TRP A 595 -9.18 6.29 13.79
N ALA A 596 -10.43 6.04 13.36
CA ALA A 596 -11.43 7.07 13.08
C ALA A 596 -12.80 6.76 13.69
N GLU A 597 -12.93 5.71 14.51
CA GLU A 597 -14.18 5.22 15.06
C GLU A 597 -14.93 6.29 15.87
N ASP A 598 -14.20 7.19 16.54
CA ASP A 598 -14.79 8.30 17.32
C ASP A 598 -15.29 9.44 16.44
N SER A 599 -15.00 9.42 15.14
CA SER A 599 -15.50 10.42 14.19
C SER A 599 -16.84 9.98 13.65
N ALA A 600 -17.86 10.85 13.76
CA ALA A 600 -19.18 10.56 13.20
C ALA A 600 -19.13 10.49 11.68
N VAL A 601 -19.65 9.40 11.10
CA VAL A 601 -19.78 9.16 9.66
C VAL A 601 -21.26 9.11 9.31
N TYR A 602 -21.61 9.63 8.13
CA TYR A 602 -23.00 9.75 7.70
C TYR A 602 -23.19 9.22 6.30
N ASN A 603 -24.26 8.50 6.09
CA ASN A 603 -24.72 8.14 4.75
C ASN A 603 -25.28 9.35 3.99
N PRO A 604 -25.34 9.29 2.65
CA PRO A 604 -25.91 10.35 1.82
C PRO A 604 -27.37 10.76 2.19
N ASN A 605 -28.13 9.85 2.80
CA ASN A 605 -29.47 10.14 3.34
C ASN A 605 -29.47 10.91 4.67
N GLY A 606 -28.29 11.16 5.24
CA GLY A 606 -28.09 11.92 6.48
C GLY A 606 -28.17 11.11 7.77
N LYS A 607 -28.42 9.78 7.71
CA LYS A 607 -28.34 8.90 8.87
C LYS A 607 -26.89 8.70 9.31
N GLU A 608 -26.65 8.67 10.62
CA GLU A 608 -25.34 8.36 11.19
C GLU A 608 -25.10 6.84 11.20
N ILE A 609 -23.94 6.43 10.75
CA ILE A 609 -23.48 5.05 10.81
C ILE A 609 -22.99 4.79 12.24
N ILE A 610 -23.67 3.90 12.97
CA ILE A 610 -23.31 3.59 14.37
C ILE A 610 -22.38 2.39 14.49
N ALA A 611 -22.38 1.48 13.52
CA ALA A 611 -21.58 0.26 13.52
C ALA A 611 -20.14 0.53 13.04
N ARG A 612 -19.42 1.40 13.76
CA ARG A 612 -18.02 1.73 13.49
C ARG A 612 -17.05 0.95 14.37
N ASP A 613 -17.56 0.37 15.42
CA ASP A 613 -16.83 -0.38 16.42
C ASP A 613 -17.27 -1.84 16.47
N ASN A 614 -16.38 -2.68 16.96
CA ASN A 614 -16.69 -3.99 17.52
C ASN A 614 -16.07 -4.08 18.93
N GLU A 615 -16.28 -5.20 19.63
CA GLU A 615 -15.80 -5.38 21.01
C GLU A 615 -14.28 -5.29 21.16
N ILE A 616 -13.52 -5.53 20.07
CA ILE A 616 -12.06 -5.41 20.07
C ILE A 616 -11.65 -3.95 19.87
N SER A 617 -12.16 -3.27 18.86
CA SER A 617 -11.80 -1.87 18.61
C SER A 617 -12.23 -0.94 19.76
N GLU A 618 -13.31 -1.28 20.46
CA GLU A 618 -13.74 -0.56 21.67
C GLU A 618 -12.72 -0.61 22.82
N MET A 619 -11.85 -1.63 22.86
CA MET A 619 -10.80 -1.75 23.89
C MET A 619 -9.82 -0.58 23.87
N ARG A 620 -9.74 0.19 22.76
CA ARG A 620 -8.91 1.42 22.70
C ARG A 620 -9.26 2.44 23.78
N LYS A 621 -10.49 2.41 24.27
CA LYS A 621 -10.96 3.33 25.31
C LYS A 621 -10.25 3.07 26.66
N ASP A 622 -9.78 1.84 26.87
CA ASP A 622 -9.05 1.42 28.05
C ASP A 622 -7.55 1.27 27.77
N ASP A 623 -7.20 0.55 26.70
CA ASP A 623 -5.82 0.31 26.27
C ASP A 623 -5.75 0.17 24.75
N VAL A 624 -5.19 1.17 24.08
CA VAL A 624 -5.05 1.22 22.60
C VAL A 624 -4.26 0.03 22.06
N SER A 625 -3.31 -0.51 22.81
CA SER A 625 -2.48 -1.64 22.37
C SER A 625 -3.26 -2.96 22.20
N LEU A 626 -4.48 -3.01 22.72
CA LEU A 626 -5.35 -4.19 22.63
C LEU A 626 -6.41 -4.10 21.51
N ALA A 627 -6.54 -2.93 20.90
CA ALA A 627 -7.68 -2.60 20.04
C ALA A 627 -7.43 -2.85 18.55
N TYR A 628 -6.16 -2.87 18.12
CA TYR A 628 -5.81 -2.91 16.70
C TYR A 628 -4.84 -4.03 16.37
N TYR A 629 -5.12 -4.66 15.24
CA TYR A 629 -4.27 -5.72 14.67
C TYR A 629 -3.22 -5.16 13.71
N GLY A 630 -3.45 -3.97 13.17
CA GLY A 630 -2.61 -3.37 12.14
C GLY A 630 -2.76 -4.03 10.77
N CYS A 631 -3.83 -4.78 10.57
CA CYS A 631 -4.17 -5.41 9.29
C CYS A 631 -5.70 -5.42 9.08
N HIS A 632 -6.09 -5.48 7.79
CA HIS A 632 -7.47 -5.60 7.34
C HIS A 632 -7.43 -6.39 6.03
N THR A 633 -7.99 -7.60 6.03
CA THR A 633 -7.88 -8.52 4.89
C THR A 633 -9.25 -9.00 4.45
N ASP A 634 -9.71 -8.50 3.30
CA ASP A 634 -11.02 -8.81 2.73
C ASP A 634 -11.01 -10.13 1.98
N ILE A 635 -11.93 -11.02 2.33
CA ILE A 635 -12.11 -12.33 1.71
C ILE A 635 -13.48 -12.36 1.05
N THR A 636 -13.50 -12.34 -0.29
CA THR A 636 -14.72 -12.24 -1.09
C THR A 636 -15.19 -13.61 -1.54
N ILE A 637 -16.49 -13.90 -1.37
CA ILE A 637 -17.17 -15.05 -1.98
C ILE A 637 -17.69 -14.60 -3.36
N PRO A 638 -17.24 -15.21 -4.47
CA PRO A 638 -17.76 -14.86 -5.79
C PRO A 638 -19.22 -15.29 -5.95
N TYR A 639 -19.99 -14.60 -6.81
CA TYR A 639 -21.44 -14.83 -6.97
C TYR A 639 -21.78 -16.26 -7.44
N ASP A 640 -20.91 -16.93 -8.18
CA ASP A 640 -21.11 -18.31 -8.63
C ASP A 640 -20.92 -19.36 -7.52
N GLU A 641 -20.24 -18.98 -6.42
CA GLU A 641 -20.10 -19.81 -5.21
C GLU A 641 -21.12 -19.44 -4.11
N LEU A 642 -21.88 -18.36 -4.30
CA LEU A 642 -22.82 -17.84 -3.33
C LEU A 642 -24.20 -18.47 -3.48
N GLY A 643 -24.69 -19.11 -2.44
CA GLY A 643 -26.04 -19.67 -2.36
C GLY A 643 -27.05 -18.60 -1.99
N SER A 644 -26.97 -18.05 -0.79
CA SER A 644 -27.92 -17.03 -0.34
C SER A 644 -27.34 -16.06 0.67
N ILE A 645 -27.93 -14.84 0.71
CA ILE A 645 -27.83 -13.88 1.81
C ILE A 645 -29.25 -13.56 2.24
N ARG A 646 -29.56 -13.82 3.51
CA ARG A 646 -30.88 -13.61 4.09
C ARG A 646 -30.76 -12.84 5.41
N THR A 647 -31.64 -11.89 5.62
CA THR A 647 -31.80 -11.23 6.91
C THR A 647 -32.76 -12.03 7.79
N ILE A 648 -32.59 -11.96 9.11
CA ILE A 648 -33.47 -12.58 10.11
C ILE A 648 -33.84 -11.46 11.10
N ASP A 649 -35.14 -11.20 11.23
CA ASP A 649 -35.64 -10.19 12.16
C ASP A 649 -35.91 -10.77 13.57
N ASP A 650 -36.39 -9.92 14.49
CA ASP A 650 -36.68 -10.27 15.88
C ASP A 650 -37.80 -11.34 16.04
N GLU A 651 -38.65 -11.51 15.02
CA GLU A 651 -39.71 -12.51 14.96
C GLU A 651 -39.24 -13.83 14.33
N GLY A 652 -38.00 -13.84 13.78
CA GLY A 652 -37.39 -14.97 13.08
C GLY A 652 -37.86 -15.10 11.63
N GLU A 653 -38.49 -14.05 11.06
CA GLU A 653 -38.83 -14.02 9.64
C GLU A 653 -37.59 -13.72 8.81
N MET A 654 -37.49 -14.39 7.64
CA MET A 654 -36.35 -14.27 6.77
C MET A 654 -36.70 -13.52 5.51
N THR A 655 -35.88 -12.53 5.14
CA THR A 655 -35.96 -11.81 3.86
C THR A 655 -34.70 -12.09 3.04
N ALA A 656 -34.87 -12.60 1.82
CA ALA A 656 -33.76 -12.87 0.91
C ALA A 656 -33.31 -11.58 0.20
N ILE A 657 -32.01 -11.30 0.26
CA ILE A 657 -31.35 -10.26 -0.53
C ILE A 657 -30.74 -10.88 -1.78
N ILE A 658 -30.06 -12.02 -1.63
CA ILE A 658 -29.45 -12.79 -2.72
C ILE A 658 -29.89 -14.24 -2.60
N GLU A 659 -30.23 -14.85 -3.74
CA GLU A 659 -30.48 -16.29 -3.90
C GLU A 659 -29.76 -16.78 -5.17
N ASP A 660 -29.08 -17.92 -5.04
CA ASP A 660 -28.32 -18.53 -6.15
C ASP A 660 -27.34 -17.55 -6.84
N GLY A 661 -26.72 -16.62 -6.07
CA GLY A 661 -25.81 -15.61 -6.59
C GLY A 661 -26.48 -14.48 -7.38
N ARG A 662 -27.80 -14.29 -7.25
CA ARG A 662 -28.58 -13.22 -7.91
C ARG A 662 -29.32 -12.38 -6.87
N PHE A 663 -29.36 -11.06 -7.08
CA PHE A 663 -30.12 -10.16 -6.26
C PHE A 663 -31.62 -10.36 -6.49
N VAL A 664 -32.36 -10.69 -5.43
CA VAL A 664 -33.80 -10.98 -5.48
C VAL A 664 -34.63 -9.99 -4.68
N LEU A 665 -33.98 -9.14 -3.88
CA LEU A 665 -34.70 -8.10 -3.13
C LEU A 665 -35.35 -7.10 -4.09
N PRO A 666 -36.64 -6.79 -3.95
CA PRO A 666 -37.33 -5.83 -4.83
C PRO A 666 -36.62 -4.47 -4.84
N GLY A 667 -36.32 -3.95 -6.04
CA GLY A 667 -35.59 -2.70 -6.24
C GLY A 667 -34.08 -2.87 -6.46
N THR A 668 -33.56 -4.10 -6.44
CA THR A 668 -32.16 -4.42 -6.72
C THR A 668 -31.94 -5.12 -8.06
N GLU A 669 -32.99 -5.31 -8.86
CA GLU A 669 -32.99 -6.10 -10.09
C GLU A 669 -31.95 -5.62 -11.11
N ALA A 670 -31.67 -4.31 -11.13
CA ALA A 670 -30.69 -3.73 -12.02
C ALA A 670 -29.25 -4.22 -11.78
N LEU A 671 -28.95 -4.76 -10.60
CA LEU A 671 -27.68 -5.41 -10.31
C LEU A 671 -27.50 -6.74 -11.05
N ASN A 672 -28.58 -7.33 -11.55
CA ASN A 672 -28.50 -8.57 -12.34
C ASN A 672 -28.29 -8.31 -13.83
N GLU A 673 -28.49 -7.07 -14.32
CA GLU A 673 -28.35 -6.73 -15.75
C GLU A 673 -27.01 -7.17 -16.36
N PRO A 674 -25.85 -7.01 -15.68
CA PRO A 674 -24.54 -7.42 -16.23
C PRO A 674 -24.39 -8.93 -16.45
N PHE A 675 -25.10 -9.76 -15.70
CA PHE A 675 -25.02 -11.23 -15.88
C PHE A 675 -25.67 -11.71 -17.20
N GLY A 676 -26.50 -10.89 -17.83
CA GLY A 676 -27.25 -11.23 -19.04
C GLY A 676 -28.50 -12.10 -18.76
N ASP A 677 -29.25 -12.34 -19.81
CA ASP A 677 -30.39 -13.29 -19.76
C ASP A 677 -29.84 -14.72 -19.89
N GLU A 678 -29.74 -15.45 -18.81
CA GLU A 678 -29.66 -16.93 -18.82
C GLU A 678 -31.04 -17.54 -18.58
#